data_4c69fe371c2f88b24249784312bda257
#
_entry.id   4c69fe371c2f88b24249784312bda257
#
_cell.length_a   1.000
_cell.length_b   1.000
_cell.length_c   1.000
_cell.angle_alpha   90.00
_cell.angle_beta   90.00
_cell.angle_gamma   90.00
#
_symmetry.space_group_name_H-M   'P 1'
#
loop_
_entity.id
_entity.type
_entity.pdbx_description
1 polymer ?
#
loop_
_entity_poly.entity_id
_entity_poly.type
_entity_poly.pdbx_seq_one_letter_code
_entity_poly.pdbx_strand_id
1 'polypeptide(L)'
;MSINLIACVTFYRNKLIIGKDNDLLLPLKEDLQYFKRITSNRINQTPNVVLMGRKTWFSIPIKNRPLKNRINFVLTNDNSLIKYKECQFKSVDDIQETVYFLNLKMFLSLYNKFKLNVFVIGGSDIYNLFLDPNIDLTLRPSKLYITETKDYFKYNAYDKEANYISINTIPEYYRLVSISNKMYANGGSTGISFRFLQYNYTDKTHEEKIYTNMLREIMHNGNKRIDRTNVGTVSIFGTQMRFDISQSLPLLTTRFIPLRIIIEELLWFLRGDTDAKILQDKNVHIWDGNTSREFLDNRGLQHYKEGVLGPGYGFQMRFFGAEYSQMFADTSKFDTSKVDGFDQLKYILNLLNEDPFSRRIMMSYWNPPDFDKTALIPCFIKDTLVLTKNGYKTIQDIEDSDLLYTHNRNWKPIITKHKKMYYGDIYNFQLANNHKTISCTEEHPFFIKSIGIKSQPFWCAAKNVDKEKHYMCLPINKRCLLNKDCSLLKNNKDIWFVLGYFVNAGSINPYLNSIFLHIYKIGNDAHEATLKSKLLNILRDNFGFNCGSGVSPLHDENRVAGGGTGGVCDNDYYNGCNIDYKNSYIITECIKPFLNDCVKNIPEWVQDAPCEYIYEFLLGFFYSYYHNNIDVVGNNIIYSIQRLYAKISNDEYIIGEPHFSSLNNLNNMVMFDTEYIYYPIEEITITEPSTESFIDSDFTNSNKDILKGVEVYNFEVADDNSYTVNNIIAHNCHTNVQFYVEKDASDQLHLSCQFYMRSNDFALANNFNVVSYSILTYILALKCNMKPKEIIFTCGDTHVYKNHIEPIKEQLNRNPRPFPVLLLNEDIKHKDFNSITVDDFELCGYFPHPVIKLDMAV
;
A
#
# COMPACT_ATOMS: atom_id res chain seq x y z
N MET A 1 -31.53 28.50 -6.26
CA MET A 1 -30.39 29.14 -6.97
C MET A 1 -29.41 28.06 -7.33
N SER A 2 -29.10 27.87 -8.60
CA SER A 2 -28.03 26.95 -9.03
C SER A 2 -27.45 27.40 -10.36
N ILE A 3 -26.17 27.19 -10.53
CA ILE A 3 -25.54 27.23 -11.84
C ILE A 3 -25.36 25.77 -12.27
N ASN A 4 -25.69 25.48 -13.51
CA ASN A 4 -25.48 24.18 -14.14
C ASN A 4 -24.71 24.41 -15.44
N LEU A 5 -24.04 23.38 -15.93
CA LEU A 5 -23.32 23.45 -17.19
C LEU A 5 -23.79 22.31 -18.10
N ILE A 6 -23.99 22.58 -19.38
CA ILE A 6 -24.37 21.56 -20.36
C ILE A 6 -23.51 21.68 -21.61
N ALA A 7 -22.89 20.55 -22.02
CA ALA A 7 -21.98 20.53 -23.17
C ALA A 7 -21.97 19.16 -23.85
N CYS A 8 -21.81 19.14 -25.17
CA CYS A 8 -21.49 17.95 -25.95
C CYS A 8 -19.98 17.94 -26.19
N VAL A 9 -19.30 16.85 -25.86
CA VAL A 9 -17.83 16.75 -25.87
C VAL A 9 -17.34 15.44 -26.52
N THR A 10 -16.19 15.54 -27.17
CA THR A 10 -15.36 14.39 -27.56
C THR A 10 -14.02 14.51 -26.85
N PHE A 11 -13.60 13.48 -26.12
CA PHE A 11 -12.27 13.48 -25.49
C PHE A 11 -11.22 12.99 -26.50
N TYR A 12 -10.26 13.86 -26.80
CA TYR A 12 -9.18 13.54 -27.70
C TYR A 12 -7.90 14.30 -27.34
N ARG A 13 -6.76 13.62 -27.33
CA ARG A 13 -5.45 14.20 -26.99
C ARG A 13 -5.48 15.07 -25.73
N ASN A 14 -6.08 14.53 -24.66
CA ASN A 14 -6.19 15.18 -23.35
C ASN A 14 -7.06 16.46 -23.31
N LYS A 15 -7.90 16.68 -24.30
CA LYS A 15 -8.81 17.82 -24.37
C LYS A 15 -10.24 17.38 -24.57
N LEU A 16 -11.18 18.11 -23.97
CA LEU A 16 -12.59 18.01 -24.23
C LEU A 16 -12.94 18.93 -25.40
N ILE A 17 -13.12 18.38 -26.58
CA ILE A 17 -13.41 19.13 -27.81
C ILE A 17 -14.92 19.30 -27.94
N ILE A 18 -15.38 20.52 -28.13
CA ILE A 18 -16.79 20.91 -28.25
C ILE A 18 -17.19 21.42 -29.63
N GLY A 19 -16.22 21.77 -30.47
CA GLY A 19 -16.51 22.36 -31.78
C GLY A 19 -15.30 22.34 -32.70
N LYS A 20 -15.55 22.70 -33.96
CA LYS A 20 -14.56 22.87 -35.01
C LYS A 20 -14.96 24.10 -35.87
N ASP A 21 -14.01 24.98 -36.14
CA ASP A 21 -14.17 26.15 -37.04
C ASP A 21 -15.39 27.04 -36.70
N ASN A 22 -15.60 27.33 -35.41
CA ASN A 22 -16.71 28.07 -34.83
C ASN A 22 -18.10 27.41 -34.95
N ASP A 23 -18.19 26.14 -35.24
CA ASP A 23 -19.43 25.36 -35.25
C ASP A 23 -19.35 24.16 -34.28
N LEU A 24 -20.47 23.49 -34.06
CA LEU A 24 -20.54 22.25 -33.27
C LEU A 24 -19.71 21.15 -33.94
N LEU A 25 -18.96 20.40 -33.14
CA LEU A 25 -18.17 19.28 -33.67
C LEU A 25 -19.07 18.21 -34.32
N LEU A 26 -20.18 17.90 -33.67
CA LEU A 26 -21.15 16.91 -34.12
C LEU A 26 -22.58 17.37 -33.74
N PRO A 27 -23.40 17.84 -34.68
CA PRO A 27 -24.77 18.25 -34.42
C PRO A 27 -25.68 17.04 -34.26
N LEU A 28 -25.75 16.45 -33.05
CA LEU A 28 -26.62 15.33 -32.73
C LEU A 28 -28.05 15.80 -32.50
N LYS A 29 -29.04 15.28 -33.19
CA LYS A 29 -30.45 15.61 -33.02
C LYS A 29 -30.94 15.28 -31.62
N GLU A 30 -30.53 14.15 -31.09
CA GLU A 30 -30.89 13.65 -29.76
C GLU A 30 -30.26 14.55 -28.68
N ASP A 31 -29.04 15.00 -28.86
CA ASP A 31 -28.38 15.95 -27.96
C ASP A 31 -29.09 17.32 -27.93
N LEU A 32 -29.45 17.84 -29.10
CA LEU A 32 -30.23 19.08 -29.19
C LEU A 32 -31.63 18.96 -28.54
N GLN A 33 -32.27 17.81 -28.63
CA GLN A 33 -33.52 17.51 -27.93
C GLN A 33 -33.29 17.42 -26.39
N TYR A 34 -32.24 16.73 -25.96
CA TYR A 34 -31.84 16.64 -24.57
C TYR A 34 -31.53 18.01 -24.00
N PHE A 35 -30.71 18.80 -24.68
CA PHE A 35 -30.41 20.19 -24.36
C PHE A 35 -31.68 21.03 -24.17
N LYS A 36 -32.60 20.99 -25.15
CA LYS A 36 -33.88 21.71 -25.07
C LYS A 36 -34.67 21.27 -23.84
N ARG A 37 -34.82 19.96 -23.62
CA ARG A 37 -35.56 19.40 -22.48
C ARG A 37 -34.97 19.85 -21.15
N ILE A 38 -33.65 19.70 -20.95
CA ILE A 38 -33.00 20.04 -19.67
C ILE A 38 -33.04 21.54 -19.39
N THR A 39 -32.77 22.38 -20.37
CA THR A 39 -32.70 23.83 -20.19
C THR A 39 -34.07 24.53 -20.16
N SER A 40 -35.13 23.91 -20.71
CA SER A 40 -36.49 24.52 -20.71
C SER A 40 -37.38 24.05 -19.54
N ASN A 41 -36.94 23.05 -18.75
CA ASN A 41 -37.70 22.55 -17.62
C ASN A 41 -37.68 23.59 -16.47
N ARG A 42 -38.83 24.20 -16.22
CA ARG A 42 -38.95 25.28 -15.22
C ARG A 42 -38.91 24.75 -13.81
N ILE A 43 -38.19 25.46 -12.96
CA ILE A 43 -38.21 25.23 -11.52
C ILE A 43 -39.06 26.34 -10.88
N ASN A 44 -40.10 25.96 -10.14
CA ASN A 44 -41.02 26.91 -9.48
C ASN A 44 -41.62 27.93 -10.44
N GLN A 45 -42.01 27.52 -11.63
CA GLN A 45 -42.60 28.33 -12.71
C GLN A 45 -41.68 29.40 -13.31
N THR A 46 -40.52 29.68 -12.73
CA THR A 46 -39.56 30.66 -13.24
C THR A 46 -38.78 30.09 -14.41
N PRO A 47 -38.65 30.83 -15.54
CA PRO A 47 -37.85 30.40 -16.68
C PRO A 47 -36.35 30.27 -16.30
N ASN A 48 -35.70 29.23 -16.80
CA ASN A 48 -34.27 29.11 -16.64
C ASN A 48 -33.51 30.14 -17.46
N VAL A 49 -32.35 30.54 -16.98
CA VAL A 49 -31.40 31.37 -17.72
C VAL A 49 -30.46 30.46 -18.51
N VAL A 50 -30.26 30.72 -19.77
CA VAL A 50 -29.16 30.15 -20.57
C VAL A 50 -28.07 31.21 -20.71
N LEU A 51 -26.88 30.89 -20.25
CA LEU A 51 -25.71 31.80 -20.24
C LEU A 51 -24.71 31.36 -21.28
N MET A 52 -24.35 32.27 -22.20
CA MET A 52 -23.43 31.97 -23.29
C MET A 52 -22.53 33.17 -23.59
N GLY A 53 -21.44 32.93 -24.28
CA GLY A 53 -20.59 34.00 -24.83
C GLY A 53 -21.14 34.54 -26.15
N ARG A 54 -20.72 35.76 -26.53
CA ARG A 54 -21.12 36.44 -27.76
C ARG A 54 -20.92 35.58 -29.02
N LYS A 55 -19.78 34.86 -29.14
CA LYS A 55 -19.52 34.01 -30.33
C LYS A 55 -20.57 32.88 -30.42
N THR A 56 -20.88 32.25 -29.32
CA THR A 56 -21.92 31.20 -29.26
C THR A 56 -23.29 31.74 -29.61
N TRP A 57 -23.65 32.93 -29.14
CA TRP A 57 -24.92 33.57 -29.54
C TRP A 57 -25.02 33.75 -31.07
N PHE A 58 -23.96 34.23 -31.68
CA PHE A 58 -23.96 34.49 -33.14
C PHE A 58 -23.82 33.21 -33.98
N SER A 59 -23.33 32.07 -33.41
CA SER A 59 -23.32 30.79 -34.10
C SER A 59 -24.71 30.09 -34.11
N ILE A 60 -25.58 30.42 -33.17
CA ILE A 60 -26.95 29.90 -33.18
C ILE A 60 -27.68 30.42 -34.43
N PRO A 61 -28.31 29.54 -35.23
CA PRO A 61 -29.08 29.98 -36.41
C PRO A 61 -30.15 31.04 -36.08
N ILE A 62 -30.30 32.06 -36.88
CA ILE A 62 -31.22 33.23 -36.64
C ILE A 62 -32.64 32.76 -36.31
N LYS A 63 -33.15 31.75 -36.98
CA LYS A 63 -34.50 31.16 -36.76
C LYS A 63 -34.66 30.56 -35.33
N ASN A 64 -33.58 30.27 -34.65
CA ASN A 64 -33.57 29.69 -33.30
C ASN A 64 -33.20 30.69 -32.23
N ARG A 65 -32.96 31.97 -32.54
CA ARG A 65 -32.65 33.05 -31.61
C ARG A 65 -33.85 33.94 -31.37
N PRO A 66 -34.18 34.30 -30.13
CA PRO A 66 -33.70 33.78 -28.86
C PRO A 66 -34.16 32.34 -28.63
N LEU A 67 -33.41 31.59 -27.78
CA LEU A 67 -33.84 30.26 -27.34
C LEU A 67 -35.14 30.39 -26.54
N LYS A 68 -36.26 29.87 -27.11
CA LYS A 68 -37.63 30.02 -26.55
C LYS A 68 -37.79 29.36 -25.19
N ASN A 69 -38.65 29.88 -24.37
CA ASN A 69 -39.00 29.44 -23.00
C ASN A 69 -37.80 29.52 -22.01
N ARG A 70 -36.85 30.40 -22.28
CA ARG A 70 -35.63 30.66 -21.48
C ARG A 70 -35.26 32.13 -21.57
N ILE A 71 -34.68 32.64 -20.48
CA ILE A 71 -34.00 33.92 -20.47
C ILE A 71 -32.64 33.76 -21.11
N ASN A 72 -32.27 34.55 -22.10
CA ASN A 72 -30.99 34.41 -22.81
C ASN A 72 -30.02 35.50 -22.32
N PHE A 73 -29.01 35.10 -21.56
CA PHE A 73 -27.89 35.98 -21.15
C PHE A 73 -26.69 35.75 -22.02
N VAL A 74 -26.21 36.84 -22.64
CA VAL A 74 -25.01 36.80 -23.50
C VAL A 74 -23.92 37.64 -22.86
N LEU A 75 -22.87 36.97 -22.40
CA LEU A 75 -21.73 37.65 -21.83
C LEU A 75 -20.86 38.30 -22.92
N THR A 76 -20.53 39.57 -22.74
CA THR A 76 -19.69 40.35 -23.64
C THR A 76 -18.95 41.44 -22.91
N ASN A 77 -17.77 41.77 -23.41
CA ASN A 77 -17.00 42.96 -23.00
C ASN A 77 -17.25 44.16 -23.96
N ASP A 78 -18.07 43.98 -24.98
CA ASP A 78 -18.44 45.02 -25.94
C ASP A 78 -19.56 45.88 -25.39
N ASN A 79 -19.21 47.01 -24.85
CA ASN A 79 -20.14 47.95 -24.25
C ASN A 79 -21.20 48.47 -25.20
N SER A 80 -20.97 48.47 -26.53
CA SER A 80 -21.94 48.90 -27.53
C SER A 80 -23.17 48.00 -27.61
N LEU A 81 -23.05 46.77 -27.21
CA LEU A 81 -24.14 45.78 -27.15
C LEU A 81 -24.91 45.79 -25.84
N ILE A 82 -24.36 46.38 -24.78
CA ILE A 82 -24.97 46.42 -23.45
C ILE A 82 -25.94 47.57 -23.38
N LYS A 83 -27.25 47.25 -23.50
CA LYS A 83 -28.32 48.24 -23.53
C LYS A 83 -29.05 48.43 -22.19
N TYR A 84 -28.79 47.56 -21.23
CA TYR A 84 -29.54 47.54 -19.98
C TYR A 84 -28.64 47.97 -18.80
N LYS A 85 -29.30 48.64 -17.79
CA LYS A 85 -28.65 48.95 -16.49
C LYS A 85 -29.18 48.02 -15.42
N GLU A 86 -28.36 47.63 -14.46
CA GLU A 86 -28.76 46.73 -13.37
C GLU A 86 -29.99 47.20 -12.57
N CYS A 87 -30.15 48.51 -12.43
CA CYS A 87 -31.27 49.13 -11.68
C CYS A 87 -32.64 49.00 -12.36
N GLN A 88 -32.70 48.55 -13.62
CA GLN A 88 -33.99 48.39 -14.33
C GLN A 88 -34.78 47.14 -13.89
N PHE A 89 -34.11 46.16 -13.27
CA PHE A 89 -34.75 44.93 -12.83
C PHE A 89 -35.09 45.05 -11.33
N LYS A 90 -36.33 45.17 -10.97
CA LYS A 90 -36.81 45.23 -9.56
C LYS A 90 -37.20 43.86 -9.04
N SER A 91 -37.79 43.01 -9.91
CA SER A 91 -38.20 41.65 -9.61
C SER A 91 -37.66 40.66 -10.68
N VAL A 92 -37.78 39.38 -10.42
CA VAL A 92 -37.44 38.34 -11.43
C VAL A 92 -38.42 38.38 -12.62
N ASP A 93 -39.63 38.81 -12.39
CA ASP A 93 -40.68 38.91 -13.43
C ASP A 93 -40.40 40.03 -14.44
N ASP A 94 -39.59 41.01 -14.08
CA ASP A 94 -39.12 42.05 -15.02
C ASP A 94 -38.16 41.48 -16.06
N ILE A 95 -37.59 40.27 -15.82
CA ILE A 95 -36.68 39.60 -16.73
C ILE A 95 -37.44 38.71 -17.68
N GLN A 96 -37.79 39.24 -18.83
CA GLN A 96 -38.56 38.51 -19.86
C GLN A 96 -37.76 37.41 -20.54
N GLU A 97 -38.42 36.45 -21.14
CA GLU A 97 -37.84 35.37 -21.99
C GLU A 97 -37.29 35.91 -23.33
N THR A 98 -36.35 36.84 -23.26
CA THR A 98 -35.70 37.47 -24.39
C THR A 98 -34.18 37.40 -24.24
N VAL A 99 -33.45 38.26 -24.93
CA VAL A 99 -31.99 38.31 -24.90
C VAL A 99 -31.47 39.55 -24.19
N TYR A 100 -30.49 39.35 -23.31
CA TYR A 100 -29.81 40.42 -22.60
C TYR A 100 -28.31 40.28 -22.78
N PHE A 101 -27.67 41.32 -23.34
CA PHE A 101 -26.20 41.41 -23.41
C PHE A 101 -25.70 42.05 -22.11
N LEU A 102 -24.82 41.34 -21.40
CA LEU A 102 -24.35 41.70 -20.07
C LEU A 102 -22.82 41.54 -19.98
N ASN A 103 -22.18 42.34 -19.15
CA ASN A 103 -20.84 41.98 -18.70
C ASN A 103 -20.92 41.07 -17.48
N LEU A 104 -19.78 40.48 -17.10
CA LEU A 104 -19.73 39.53 -15.99
C LEU A 104 -20.21 40.12 -14.67
N LYS A 105 -19.87 41.42 -14.37
CA LYS A 105 -20.29 42.10 -13.13
C LYS A 105 -21.81 42.23 -13.05
N MET A 106 -22.45 42.62 -14.16
CA MET A 106 -23.92 42.72 -14.22
C MET A 106 -24.55 41.33 -14.08
N PHE A 107 -24.03 40.30 -14.73
CA PHE A 107 -24.52 38.94 -14.55
C PHE A 107 -24.47 38.50 -13.07
N LEU A 108 -23.34 38.71 -12.39
CA LEU A 108 -23.17 38.36 -10.98
C LEU A 108 -24.15 39.11 -10.08
N SER A 109 -24.35 40.37 -10.33
CA SER A 109 -25.32 41.19 -9.60
C SER A 109 -26.73 40.63 -9.74
N LEU A 110 -27.19 40.34 -10.97
CA LEU A 110 -28.52 39.76 -11.22
C LEU A 110 -28.66 38.35 -10.63
N TYR A 111 -27.65 37.53 -10.75
CA TYR A 111 -27.61 36.18 -10.23
C TYR A 111 -27.78 36.17 -8.68
N ASN A 112 -27.02 37.01 -7.97
CA ASN A 112 -27.07 37.13 -6.53
C ASN A 112 -28.43 37.73 -6.06
N LYS A 113 -28.91 38.74 -6.76
CA LYS A 113 -30.17 39.45 -6.42
C LYS A 113 -31.39 38.56 -6.60
N PHE A 114 -31.52 37.87 -7.74
CA PHE A 114 -32.72 37.10 -8.11
C PHE A 114 -32.63 35.61 -7.93
N LYS A 115 -31.50 35.10 -7.43
CA LYS A 115 -31.25 33.65 -7.20
C LYS A 115 -31.67 32.78 -8.38
N LEU A 116 -31.20 33.15 -9.56
CA LEU A 116 -31.55 32.53 -10.84
C LEU A 116 -31.10 31.07 -10.94
N ASN A 117 -31.81 30.26 -11.71
CA ASN A 117 -31.36 28.95 -12.16
C ASN A 117 -30.72 29.10 -13.54
N VAL A 118 -29.40 28.90 -13.60
CA VAL A 118 -28.56 29.22 -14.78
C VAL A 118 -28.02 27.94 -15.40
N PHE A 119 -28.07 27.86 -16.73
CA PHE A 119 -27.41 26.85 -17.54
C PHE A 119 -26.33 27.53 -18.39
N VAL A 120 -25.06 27.22 -18.11
CA VAL A 120 -23.93 27.62 -18.91
C VAL A 120 -23.91 26.73 -20.16
N ILE A 121 -24.03 27.35 -21.35
CA ILE A 121 -24.20 26.63 -22.62
C ILE A 121 -23.10 26.90 -23.67
N GLY A 122 -22.07 27.67 -23.30
CA GLY A 122 -20.91 27.88 -24.15
C GLY A 122 -20.57 29.37 -24.35
N GLY A 123 -19.53 29.74 -25.13
CA GLY A 123 -18.46 28.88 -25.72
C GLY A 123 -17.32 28.57 -24.77
N SER A 124 -16.16 28.23 -25.34
CA SER A 124 -15.01 27.75 -24.56
C SER A 124 -14.62 28.71 -23.42
N ASP A 125 -14.54 30.00 -23.68
CA ASP A 125 -14.18 31.01 -22.65
C ASP A 125 -15.13 30.97 -21.45
N ILE A 126 -16.42 30.81 -21.72
CA ILE A 126 -17.47 30.78 -20.69
C ILE A 126 -17.44 29.41 -19.95
N TYR A 127 -17.31 28.32 -20.68
CA TYR A 127 -17.13 27.02 -20.02
C TYR A 127 -15.89 26.98 -19.14
N ASN A 128 -14.75 27.50 -19.63
CA ASN A 128 -13.50 27.53 -18.89
C ASN A 128 -13.57 28.41 -17.65
N LEU A 129 -14.33 29.53 -17.70
CA LEU A 129 -14.59 30.38 -16.54
C LEU A 129 -15.29 29.57 -15.42
N PHE A 130 -16.32 28.80 -15.75
CA PHE A 130 -17.09 28.04 -14.75
C PHE A 130 -16.47 26.67 -14.38
N LEU A 131 -15.51 26.19 -15.15
CA LEU A 131 -14.72 24.99 -14.86
C LEU A 131 -13.35 25.32 -14.24
N ASP A 132 -13.05 26.61 -13.99
CA ASP A 132 -11.82 26.99 -13.30
C ASP A 132 -11.83 26.47 -11.86
N PRO A 133 -10.84 25.70 -11.43
CA PRO A 133 -10.72 25.23 -10.05
C PRO A 133 -10.70 26.35 -9.00
N ASN A 134 -10.26 27.55 -9.39
CA ASN A 134 -10.16 28.73 -8.52
C ASN A 134 -11.41 29.62 -8.53
N ILE A 135 -12.43 29.27 -9.28
CA ILE A 135 -13.68 30.05 -9.29
C ILE A 135 -14.32 30.07 -7.89
N ASP A 136 -14.95 31.20 -7.56
CA ASP A 136 -15.71 31.32 -6.30
C ASP A 136 -16.69 30.15 -6.14
N LEU A 137 -16.74 29.58 -4.92
CA LEU A 137 -17.56 28.41 -4.60
C LEU A 137 -19.05 28.64 -4.95
N THR A 138 -19.55 29.87 -4.80
CA THR A 138 -20.95 30.23 -5.09
C THR A 138 -21.27 30.20 -6.58
N LEU A 139 -20.27 30.25 -7.43
CA LEU A 139 -20.37 30.24 -8.90
C LEU A 139 -20.07 28.85 -9.50
N ARG A 140 -19.61 27.90 -8.70
CA ARG A 140 -19.37 26.54 -9.18
C ARG A 140 -20.68 25.90 -9.65
N PRO A 141 -20.73 25.33 -10.85
CA PRO A 141 -21.89 24.58 -11.28
C PRO A 141 -22.23 23.46 -10.30
N SER A 142 -23.48 23.38 -9.88
CA SER A 142 -23.95 22.29 -9.01
C SER A 142 -24.07 20.96 -9.77
N LYS A 143 -24.34 21.06 -11.08
CA LYS A 143 -24.44 19.90 -11.98
C LYS A 143 -23.80 20.21 -13.32
N LEU A 144 -23.13 19.17 -13.88
CA LEU A 144 -22.67 19.18 -15.26
C LEU A 144 -23.46 18.12 -16.05
N TYR A 145 -24.04 18.51 -17.14
CA TYR A 145 -24.71 17.65 -18.12
C TYR A 145 -23.81 17.51 -19.34
N ILE A 146 -23.14 16.38 -19.47
CA ILE A 146 -22.13 16.15 -20.50
C ILE A 146 -22.62 15.07 -21.45
N THR A 147 -22.74 15.41 -22.74
CA THR A 147 -22.92 14.42 -23.80
C THR A 147 -21.54 13.96 -24.25
N GLU A 148 -21.12 12.77 -23.80
CA GLU A 148 -19.85 12.16 -24.17
C GLU A 148 -20.02 11.43 -25.49
N THR A 149 -19.28 11.84 -26.53
CA THR A 149 -19.23 11.12 -27.82
C THR A 149 -17.97 10.29 -27.90
N LYS A 150 -18.09 9.07 -28.38
CA LYS A 150 -16.97 8.14 -28.59
C LYS A 150 -16.74 7.86 -30.06
N ASP A 151 -15.51 7.47 -30.38
CA ASP A 151 -15.09 7.06 -31.71
C ASP A 151 -15.15 8.17 -32.80
N TYR A 152 -15.43 9.43 -32.43
CA TYR A 152 -15.49 10.50 -33.43
C TYR A 152 -14.23 10.53 -34.31
N PHE A 153 -13.02 10.54 -33.70
CA PHE A 153 -11.75 10.58 -34.43
C PHE A 153 -11.28 9.23 -34.97
N LYS A 154 -11.99 8.14 -34.66
CA LYS A 154 -11.80 6.84 -35.30
C LYS A 154 -12.44 6.84 -36.71
N TYR A 155 -13.58 7.48 -36.85
CA TYR A 155 -14.31 7.54 -38.09
C TYR A 155 -14.11 8.85 -38.86
N ASN A 156 -13.61 9.91 -38.19
CA ASN A 156 -13.29 11.20 -38.81
C ASN A 156 -11.82 11.49 -38.54
N ALA A 157 -11.01 11.56 -39.59
CA ALA A 157 -9.60 11.88 -39.46
C ALA A 157 -9.39 13.21 -38.74
N TYR A 158 -8.39 13.26 -37.85
CA TYR A 158 -8.02 14.50 -37.20
C TYR A 158 -7.33 15.43 -38.20
N ASP A 159 -8.00 16.50 -38.52
CA ASP A 159 -7.50 17.55 -39.40
C ASP A 159 -6.60 18.49 -38.59
N LYS A 160 -5.30 18.53 -38.93
CA LYS A 160 -4.33 19.38 -38.21
C LYS A 160 -4.52 20.88 -38.52
N GLU A 161 -5.15 21.23 -39.63
CA GLU A 161 -5.36 22.61 -40.06
C GLU A 161 -6.66 23.20 -39.50
N ALA A 162 -7.58 22.34 -39.02
CA ALA A 162 -8.84 22.78 -38.45
C ALA A 162 -8.66 23.41 -37.07
N ASN A 163 -9.43 24.43 -36.78
CA ASN A 163 -9.47 25.12 -35.48
C ASN A 163 -10.43 24.39 -34.54
N TYR A 164 -9.91 23.38 -33.80
CA TYR A 164 -10.72 22.69 -32.78
C TYR A 164 -10.90 23.54 -31.53
N ILE A 165 -12.16 23.71 -31.12
CA ILE A 165 -12.55 24.42 -29.92
C ILE A 165 -12.61 23.44 -28.78
N SER A 166 -11.79 23.66 -27.74
CA SER A 166 -11.73 22.78 -26.55
C SER A 166 -12.04 23.55 -25.26
N ILE A 167 -12.47 22.79 -24.26
CA ILE A 167 -12.71 23.30 -22.91
C ILE A 167 -11.78 22.61 -21.90
N ASN A 168 -11.65 23.20 -20.72
CA ASN A 168 -10.97 22.60 -19.60
C ASN A 168 -11.66 21.29 -19.22
N THR A 169 -10.89 20.38 -18.64
CA THR A 169 -11.41 19.13 -18.13
C THR A 169 -12.25 19.35 -16.87
N ILE A 170 -13.09 18.37 -16.56
CA ILE A 170 -13.95 18.43 -15.38
C ILE A 170 -13.08 18.39 -14.12
N PRO A 171 -13.23 19.36 -13.18
CA PRO A 171 -12.49 19.41 -11.93
C PRO A 171 -12.79 18.25 -10.98
N GLU A 172 -11.84 17.98 -10.08
CA GLU A 172 -11.87 16.87 -9.12
C GLU A 172 -13.07 16.82 -8.17
N TYR A 173 -13.71 17.96 -7.93
CA TYR A 173 -14.85 18.07 -7.03
C TYR A 173 -16.21 17.76 -7.69
N TYR A 174 -16.20 17.05 -8.83
CA TYR A 174 -17.39 16.48 -9.45
C TYR A 174 -17.37 14.96 -9.39
N ARG A 175 -18.55 14.36 -9.23
CA ARG A 175 -18.74 12.91 -9.33
C ARG A 175 -19.77 12.59 -10.41
N LEU A 176 -19.47 11.60 -11.23
CA LEU A 176 -20.41 11.05 -12.21
C LEU A 176 -21.49 10.25 -11.47
N VAL A 177 -22.75 10.68 -11.59
CA VAL A 177 -23.87 10.11 -10.81
C VAL A 177 -24.97 9.50 -11.67
N SER A 178 -24.98 9.80 -12.97
CA SER A 178 -25.97 9.24 -13.89
C SER A 178 -25.41 9.08 -15.29
N ILE A 179 -25.73 7.98 -15.94
CA ILE A 179 -25.32 7.61 -17.28
C ILE A 179 -26.55 7.11 -18.02
N SER A 180 -26.81 7.63 -19.24
CA SER A 180 -27.88 7.13 -20.08
C SER A 180 -27.50 5.81 -20.78
N ASN A 181 -28.48 5.15 -21.39
CA ASN A 181 -28.21 4.10 -22.35
C ASN A 181 -27.34 4.63 -23.51
N LYS A 182 -26.59 3.71 -24.12
CA LYS A 182 -25.76 4.00 -25.30
C LYS A 182 -26.67 4.30 -26.49
N MET A 183 -26.35 5.36 -27.19
CA MET A 183 -27.04 5.80 -28.41
C MET A 183 -26.03 5.93 -29.54
N TYR A 184 -26.53 5.92 -30.77
CA TYR A 184 -25.70 6.02 -31.96
C TYR A 184 -26.13 7.20 -32.81
N ALA A 185 -25.17 7.98 -33.25
CA ALA A 185 -25.43 9.10 -34.15
C ALA A 185 -26.02 8.63 -35.46
N ASN A 186 -27.05 9.34 -35.92
CA ASN A 186 -27.76 9.04 -37.20
C ASN A 186 -28.18 7.56 -37.35
N GLY A 187 -28.72 6.97 -36.27
CA GLY A 187 -29.21 5.60 -36.29
C GLY A 187 -28.10 4.55 -36.48
N GLY A 188 -26.85 4.88 -36.19
CA GLY A 188 -25.70 3.96 -36.26
C GLY A 188 -24.90 4.03 -37.56
N SER A 189 -25.37 4.78 -38.57
CA SER A 189 -24.69 4.88 -39.87
C SER A 189 -23.27 5.45 -39.82
N THR A 190 -22.93 6.19 -38.76
CA THR A 190 -21.64 6.84 -38.61
C THR A 190 -20.68 6.03 -37.73
N GLY A 191 -21.12 4.96 -37.06
CA GLY A 191 -20.34 4.23 -36.04
C GLY A 191 -20.08 5.02 -34.76
N ILE A 192 -20.41 6.32 -34.70
CA ILE A 192 -20.20 7.17 -33.54
C ILE A 192 -21.29 6.89 -32.50
N SER A 193 -20.86 6.56 -31.28
CA SER A 193 -21.76 6.40 -30.14
C SER A 193 -21.67 7.56 -29.16
N PHE A 194 -22.73 7.75 -28.38
CA PHE A 194 -22.75 8.76 -27.31
C PHE A 194 -23.61 8.34 -26.13
N ARG A 195 -23.37 9.01 -24.99
CA ARG A 195 -24.16 8.88 -23.77
C ARG A 195 -24.35 10.23 -23.12
N PHE A 196 -25.44 10.43 -22.40
CA PHE A 196 -25.65 11.54 -21.52
C PHE A 196 -25.11 11.20 -20.13
N LEU A 197 -24.17 12.00 -19.65
CA LEU A 197 -23.54 11.87 -18.34
C LEU A 197 -23.99 13.06 -17.48
N GLN A 198 -24.32 12.78 -16.22
CA GLN A 198 -24.58 13.84 -15.24
C GLN A 198 -23.55 13.75 -14.12
N TYR A 199 -22.83 14.85 -13.89
CA TYR A 199 -21.95 15.00 -12.74
C TYR A 199 -22.60 15.93 -11.73
N ASN A 200 -22.45 15.63 -10.45
CA ASN A 200 -22.84 16.49 -9.35
C ASN A 200 -21.59 17.02 -8.63
N TYR A 201 -21.68 18.27 -8.19
CA TYR A 201 -20.67 18.85 -7.29
C TYR A 201 -20.66 18.09 -5.96
N THR A 202 -19.47 17.93 -5.37
CA THR A 202 -19.26 17.37 -4.04
C THR A 202 -18.15 18.13 -3.32
N ASP A 203 -18.32 18.32 -2.02
CA ASP A 203 -17.31 18.87 -1.12
C ASP A 203 -16.33 17.82 -0.59
N LYS A 204 -16.60 16.54 -0.86
CA LYS A 204 -15.71 15.44 -0.43
C LYS A 204 -14.39 15.48 -1.20
N THR A 205 -13.31 15.25 -0.47
CA THR A 205 -11.98 15.06 -1.06
C THR A 205 -11.99 13.94 -2.08
N HIS A 206 -11.35 14.16 -3.23
CA HIS A 206 -11.25 13.15 -4.28
C HIS A 206 -10.40 11.96 -3.82
N GLU A 207 -10.93 10.74 -3.99
CA GLU A 207 -10.29 9.53 -3.44
C GLU A 207 -8.95 9.19 -4.10
N GLU A 208 -8.68 9.64 -5.32
CA GLU A 208 -7.35 9.50 -5.93
C GLU A 208 -6.24 10.18 -5.10
N LYS A 209 -6.61 11.12 -4.21
CA LYS A 209 -5.66 11.73 -3.26
C LYS A 209 -5.12 10.73 -2.23
N ILE A 210 -5.83 9.64 -1.97
CA ILE A 210 -5.31 8.52 -1.15
C ILE A 210 -4.05 7.97 -1.82
N TYR A 211 -4.12 7.67 -3.12
CA TYR A 211 -2.97 7.19 -3.90
C TYR A 211 -1.85 8.23 -4.00
N THR A 212 -2.17 9.48 -4.35
CA THR A 212 -1.13 10.52 -4.51
C THR A 212 -0.49 10.93 -3.19
N ASN A 213 -1.22 10.87 -2.08
CA ASN A 213 -0.65 11.09 -0.75
C ASN A 213 0.29 9.95 -0.35
N MET A 214 -0.06 8.70 -0.66
CA MET A 214 0.81 7.55 -0.45
C MET A 214 2.11 7.68 -1.27
N LEU A 215 2.04 8.12 -2.53
CA LEU A 215 3.25 8.44 -3.31
C LEU A 215 4.12 9.50 -2.63
N ARG A 216 3.52 10.57 -2.09
CA ARG A 216 4.26 11.60 -1.34
C ARG A 216 4.91 11.01 -0.09
N GLU A 217 4.17 10.20 0.64
CA GLU A 217 4.64 9.51 1.85
C GLU A 217 5.86 8.64 1.52
N ILE A 218 5.77 7.78 0.50
CA ILE A 218 6.88 6.94 0.06
C ILE A 218 8.10 7.80 -0.28
N MET A 219 7.91 8.87 -1.05
CA MET A 219 9.01 9.71 -1.51
C MET A 219 9.68 10.52 -0.41
N HIS A 220 8.95 10.92 0.65
CA HIS A 220 9.47 11.75 1.75
C HIS A 220 10.04 10.92 2.89
N ASN A 221 9.30 9.88 3.31
CA ASN A 221 9.58 9.12 4.52
C ASN A 221 10.11 7.71 4.20
N GLY A 222 10.12 7.31 2.94
CA GLY A 222 10.54 5.97 2.54
C GLY A 222 12.04 5.73 2.72
N ASN A 223 12.37 4.53 3.12
CA ASN A 223 13.75 4.05 3.22
C ASN A 223 14.32 3.81 1.83
N LYS A 224 15.53 4.31 1.59
CA LYS A 224 16.25 4.05 0.34
C LYS A 224 16.89 2.67 0.41
N ARG A 225 16.57 1.81 -0.54
CA ARG A 225 17.12 0.46 -0.64
C ARG A 225 17.72 0.24 -2.03
N ILE A 226 18.75 -0.60 -2.11
CA ILE A 226 19.19 -1.18 -3.36
C ILE A 226 18.33 -2.44 -3.53
N ASP A 227 17.63 -2.53 -4.64
CA ASP A 227 16.79 -3.68 -4.98
C ASP A 227 17.50 -4.60 -5.98
N ARG A 228 16.85 -5.70 -6.31
CA ARG A 228 17.31 -6.71 -7.27
C ARG A 228 17.73 -6.17 -8.66
N THR A 229 17.13 -5.07 -9.09
CA THR A 229 17.35 -4.50 -10.43
C THR A 229 18.52 -3.51 -10.46
N ASN A 230 19.21 -3.27 -9.33
CA ASN A 230 20.21 -2.22 -9.14
C ASN A 230 19.73 -0.77 -9.43
N VAL A 231 18.48 -0.58 -9.83
CA VAL A 231 17.87 0.74 -9.99
C VAL A 231 17.74 1.41 -8.63
N GLY A 232 17.45 0.62 -7.61
CA GLY A 232 17.18 1.05 -6.25
C GLY A 232 15.76 1.58 -6.08
N THR A 233 15.24 1.41 -4.88
CA THR A 233 13.88 1.81 -4.51
C THR A 233 13.88 2.78 -3.34
N VAL A 234 12.75 3.47 -3.17
CA VAL A 234 12.36 4.15 -1.94
C VAL A 234 11.09 3.46 -1.48
N SER A 235 11.06 2.94 -0.26
CA SER A 235 9.95 2.11 0.21
C SER A 235 9.49 2.48 1.60
N ILE A 236 8.20 2.31 1.86
CA ILE A 236 7.59 2.31 3.17
C ILE A 236 6.91 0.97 3.39
N PHE A 237 6.66 0.67 4.66
CA PHE A 237 6.16 -0.63 5.05
C PHE A 237 4.76 -0.55 5.63
N GLY A 238 3.90 -1.56 5.32
CA GLY A 238 2.58 -1.68 5.94
C GLY A 238 1.60 -0.60 5.49
N THR A 239 1.24 -0.55 4.20
CA THR A 239 0.33 0.45 3.67
C THR A 239 -1.06 -0.13 3.43
N GLN A 240 -2.06 0.72 3.61
CA GLN A 240 -3.43 0.39 3.27
C GLN A 240 -4.10 1.54 2.53
N MET A 241 -4.84 1.21 1.47
CA MET A 241 -5.72 2.14 0.78
C MET A 241 -7.13 1.55 0.68
N ARG A 242 -8.13 2.42 0.75
CA ARG A 242 -9.54 2.03 0.65
C ARG A 242 -10.26 2.96 -0.32
N PHE A 243 -10.99 2.40 -1.27
CA PHE A 243 -11.75 3.13 -2.28
C PHE A 243 -13.20 2.65 -2.28
N ASP A 244 -14.13 3.59 -2.40
CA ASP A 244 -15.54 3.31 -2.66
C ASP A 244 -15.73 2.97 -4.14
N ILE A 245 -16.06 1.72 -4.43
CA ILE A 245 -16.33 1.24 -5.79
C ILE A 245 -17.81 1.11 -6.12
N SER A 246 -18.68 1.58 -5.24
CA SER A 246 -20.13 1.49 -5.43
C SER A 246 -20.66 2.37 -6.57
N GLN A 247 -19.95 3.45 -6.90
CA GLN A 247 -20.38 4.45 -7.87
C GLN A 247 -19.36 4.68 -9.00
N SER A 248 -18.09 4.37 -8.78
CA SER A 248 -17.03 4.69 -9.73
C SER A 248 -15.86 3.70 -9.61
N LEU A 249 -15.11 3.55 -10.70
CA LEU A 249 -13.91 2.73 -10.75
C LEU A 249 -12.70 3.57 -10.33
N PRO A 250 -11.86 3.16 -9.36
CA PRO A 250 -10.68 3.89 -8.92
C PRO A 250 -9.52 3.78 -9.93
N LEU A 251 -9.81 4.10 -11.20
CA LEU A 251 -8.85 4.18 -12.29
C LEU A 251 -8.20 5.56 -12.28
N LEU A 252 -6.88 5.62 -12.13
CA LEU A 252 -6.16 6.89 -12.01
C LEU A 252 -6.48 7.85 -13.14
N THR A 253 -6.67 9.10 -12.79
CA THR A 253 -6.94 10.20 -13.71
C THR A 253 -5.77 11.16 -13.83
N THR A 254 -4.86 11.20 -12.85
CA THR A 254 -3.61 11.99 -12.89
C THR A 254 -2.62 11.49 -13.94
N ARG A 255 -2.82 10.29 -14.47
CA ARG A 255 -2.20 9.76 -15.69
C ARG A 255 -3.13 8.79 -16.40
N PHE A 256 -2.97 8.63 -17.69
CA PHE A 256 -3.71 7.63 -18.46
C PHE A 256 -3.29 6.21 -18.08
N ILE A 257 -4.26 5.35 -17.79
CA ILE A 257 -4.09 3.91 -17.55
C ILE A 257 -4.91 3.14 -18.61
N PRO A 258 -4.29 2.19 -19.34
CA PRO A 258 -4.98 1.45 -20.40
C PRO A 258 -5.84 0.32 -19.84
N LEU A 259 -7.12 0.61 -19.53
CA LEU A 259 -8.04 -0.34 -18.92
C LEU A 259 -8.17 -1.68 -19.68
N ARG A 260 -8.11 -1.65 -21.03
CA ARG A 260 -8.19 -2.88 -21.83
C ARG A 260 -7.13 -3.91 -21.45
N ILE A 261 -5.90 -3.46 -21.17
CA ILE A 261 -4.80 -4.33 -20.77
C ILE A 261 -5.12 -5.02 -19.44
N ILE A 262 -5.66 -4.28 -18.47
CA ILE A 262 -6.06 -4.80 -17.16
C ILE A 262 -7.18 -5.85 -17.29
N ILE A 263 -8.16 -5.57 -18.13
CA ILE A 263 -9.28 -6.52 -18.36
C ILE A 263 -8.75 -7.79 -19.02
N GLU A 264 -7.93 -7.70 -20.07
CA GLU A 264 -7.41 -8.89 -20.77
C GLU A 264 -6.55 -9.76 -19.85
N GLU A 265 -5.71 -9.16 -18.99
CA GLU A 265 -4.94 -9.88 -17.98
C GLU A 265 -5.86 -10.57 -16.97
N LEU A 266 -6.85 -9.86 -16.44
CA LEU A 266 -7.80 -10.44 -15.48
C LEU A 266 -8.56 -11.62 -16.12
N LEU A 267 -9.05 -11.47 -17.36
CA LEU A 267 -9.75 -12.53 -18.07
C LEU A 267 -8.84 -13.74 -18.34
N TRP A 268 -7.56 -13.51 -18.61
CA TRP A 268 -6.54 -14.57 -18.74
C TRP A 268 -6.40 -15.35 -17.43
N PHE A 269 -6.32 -14.66 -16.27
CA PHE A 269 -6.33 -15.33 -14.97
C PHE A 269 -7.64 -16.08 -14.68
N LEU A 270 -8.79 -15.48 -14.99
CA LEU A 270 -10.10 -16.10 -14.75
C LEU A 270 -10.29 -17.40 -15.56
N ARG A 271 -9.63 -17.53 -16.70
CA ARG A 271 -9.62 -18.78 -17.48
C ARG A 271 -8.65 -19.82 -16.91
N GLY A 272 -7.65 -19.40 -16.15
CA GLY A 272 -6.59 -20.26 -15.65
C GLY A 272 -5.46 -20.50 -16.65
N ASP A 273 -5.41 -19.71 -17.73
CA ASP A 273 -4.37 -19.78 -18.75
C ASP A 273 -3.01 -19.37 -18.17
N THR A 274 -1.92 -19.97 -18.69
CA THR A 274 -0.54 -19.69 -18.25
C THR A 274 0.42 -19.35 -19.40
N ASP A 275 -0.03 -19.35 -20.65
CA ASP A 275 0.76 -18.90 -21.81
C ASP A 275 0.50 -17.42 -22.10
N ALA A 276 1.52 -16.59 -21.89
CA ALA A 276 1.46 -15.15 -22.17
C ALA A 276 1.31 -14.83 -23.67
N LYS A 277 1.56 -15.79 -24.58
CA LYS A 277 1.30 -15.59 -26.01
C LYS A 277 -0.16 -15.32 -26.31
N ILE A 278 -1.09 -15.85 -25.49
CA ILE A 278 -2.52 -15.53 -25.57
C ILE A 278 -2.77 -14.02 -25.34
N LEU A 279 -1.98 -13.40 -24.48
CA LEU A 279 -2.02 -11.95 -24.25
C LEU A 279 -1.32 -11.18 -25.37
N GLN A 280 -0.16 -11.68 -25.86
CA GLN A 280 0.58 -11.07 -26.97
C GLN A 280 -0.28 -11.00 -28.24
N ASP A 281 -1.02 -12.07 -28.57
CA ASP A 281 -1.97 -12.11 -29.71
C ASP A 281 -3.04 -11.00 -29.62
N LYS A 282 -3.31 -10.54 -28.41
CA LYS A 282 -4.21 -9.42 -28.13
C LYS A 282 -3.47 -8.10 -27.94
N ASN A 283 -2.20 -8.02 -28.32
CA ASN A 283 -1.35 -6.86 -28.15
C ASN A 283 -1.25 -6.40 -26.68
N VAL A 284 -1.02 -7.35 -25.76
CA VAL A 284 -0.74 -7.16 -24.32
C VAL A 284 0.59 -7.81 -23.99
N HIS A 285 1.59 -7.00 -23.64
CA HIS A 285 3.01 -7.37 -23.53
C HIS A 285 3.59 -7.27 -22.11
N ILE A 286 2.73 -7.18 -21.09
CA ILE A 286 3.15 -6.95 -19.71
C ILE A 286 3.86 -8.15 -19.06
N TRP A 287 3.76 -9.35 -19.66
CA TRP A 287 4.40 -10.58 -19.18
C TRP A 287 5.60 -11.02 -20.02
N ASP A 288 5.93 -10.31 -21.12
CA ASP A 288 6.99 -10.73 -22.06
C ASP A 288 8.35 -10.91 -21.37
N GLY A 289 8.74 -9.97 -20.51
CA GLY A 289 10.01 -10.04 -19.79
C GLY A 289 10.12 -11.26 -18.88
N ASN A 290 9.03 -11.60 -18.17
CA ASN A 290 9.00 -12.69 -17.19
C ASN A 290 8.76 -14.08 -17.84
N THR A 291 8.50 -14.14 -19.13
CA THR A 291 8.26 -15.39 -19.87
C THR A 291 9.14 -15.52 -21.12
N SER A 292 10.13 -14.64 -21.28
CA SER A 292 11.11 -14.72 -22.35
C SER A 292 11.97 -15.98 -22.23
N ARG A 293 12.53 -16.45 -23.35
CA ARG A 293 13.41 -17.64 -23.33
C ARG A 293 14.60 -17.44 -22.37
N GLU A 294 15.21 -16.26 -22.43
CA GLU A 294 16.34 -15.91 -21.56
C GLU A 294 15.96 -15.97 -20.08
N PHE A 295 14.83 -15.38 -19.72
CA PHE A 295 14.33 -15.39 -18.34
C PHE A 295 14.05 -16.82 -17.86
N LEU A 296 13.36 -17.64 -18.67
CA LEU A 296 13.05 -19.03 -18.32
C LEU A 296 14.31 -19.89 -18.20
N ASP A 297 15.30 -19.69 -19.08
CA ASP A 297 16.56 -20.44 -19.04
C ASP A 297 17.39 -20.08 -17.81
N ASN A 298 17.47 -18.81 -17.46
CA ASN A 298 18.14 -18.33 -16.26
C ASN A 298 17.49 -18.87 -14.97
N ARG A 299 16.22 -19.24 -15.06
CA ARG A 299 15.41 -19.82 -13.98
C ARG A 299 15.46 -21.36 -13.91
N GLY A 300 16.17 -22.02 -14.78
CA GLY A 300 16.19 -23.48 -14.84
C GLY A 300 14.94 -24.12 -15.44
N LEU A 301 14.11 -23.34 -16.13
CA LEU A 301 12.85 -23.75 -16.75
C LEU A 301 12.98 -24.00 -18.26
N GLN A 302 14.10 -24.56 -18.68
CA GLN A 302 14.36 -24.88 -20.10
C GLN A 302 13.30 -25.78 -20.71
N HIS A 303 12.61 -26.57 -19.88
CA HIS A 303 11.56 -27.49 -20.32
C HIS A 303 10.23 -26.73 -20.64
N TYR A 304 10.06 -25.48 -20.22
CA TYR A 304 8.91 -24.67 -20.64
C TYR A 304 9.13 -24.06 -22.01
N LYS A 305 8.07 -23.95 -22.76
CA LYS A 305 8.07 -23.14 -23.98
C LYS A 305 8.13 -21.65 -23.61
N GLU A 306 8.80 -20.87 -24.44
CA GLU A 306 8.76 -19.41 -24.33
C GLU A 306 7.31 -18.90 -24.34
N GLY A 307 6.98 -18.01 -23.44
CA GLY A 307 5.64 -17.52 -23.16
C GLY A 307 4.95 -18.20 -21.97
N VAL A 308 5.40 -19.38 -21.55
CA VAL A 308 4.74 -20.16 -20.49
C VAL A 308 5.24 -19.70 -19.11
N LEU A 309 4.32 -19.13 -18.30
CA LEU A 309 4.59 -18.64 -16.94
C LEU A 309 4.79 -19.78 -15.92
N GLY A 310 4.21 -20.95 -16.18
CA GLY A 310 4.09 -22.00 -15.17
C GLY A 310 2.83 -21.83 -14.28
N PRO A 311 2.76 -22.52 -13.13
CA PRO A 311 1.58 -22.50 -12.25
C PRO A 311 1.40 -21.15 -11.51
N GLY A 312 1.28 -20.07 -12.29
CA GLY A 312 1.08 -18.70 -11.80
C GLY A 312 -0.34 -18.41 -11.30
N TYR A 313 -0.70 -17.14 -11.20
CA TYR A 313 -1.95 -16.68 -10.57
C TYR A 313 -3.22 -17.29 -11.16
N GLY A 314 -3.36 -17.37 -12.48
CA GLY A 314 -4.53 -17.96 -13.13
C GLY A 314 -4.68 -19.45 -12.82
N PHE A 315 -3.57 -20.20 -12.86
CA PHE A 315 -3.56 -21.62 -12.49
C PHE A 315 -3.98 -21.81 -11.02
N GLN A 316 -3.41 -21.03 -10.10
CA GLN A 316 -3.79 -21.12 -8.69
C GLN A 316 -5.24 -20.73 -8.42
N MET A 317 -5.80 -19.82 -9.20
CA MET A 317 -7.20 -19.42 -9.11
C MET A 317 -8.16 -20.57 -9.46
N ARG A 318 -7.82 -21.35 -10.48
CA ARG A 318 -8.73 -22.34 -11.10
C ARG A 318 -8.40 -23.80 -10.81
N PHE A 319 -7.13 -24.11 -10.49
CA PHE A 319 -6.63 -25.49 -10.40
C PHE A 319 -5.71 -25.68 -9.18
N PHE A 320 -6.04 -25.04 -8.06
CA PHE A 320 -5.23 -25.07 -6.86
C PHE A 320 -4.97 -26.50 -6.38
N GLY A 321 -3.69 -26.86 -6.21
CA GLY A 321 -3.28 -28.19 -5.79
C GLY A 321 -3.22 -29.25 -6.88
N ALA A 322 -3.59 -28.93 -8.13
CA ALA A 322 -3.34 -29.83 -9.25
C ALA A 322 -1.85 -29.92 -9.58
N GLU A 323 -1.43 -31.02 -10.16
CA GLU A 323 -0.08 -31.12 -10.72
C GLU A 323 0.01 -30.30 -12.02
N TYR A 324 0.94 -29.30 -12.03
CA TYR A 324 1.11 -28.46 -13.20
C TYR A 324 1.78 -29.21 -14.36
N SER A 325 1.20 -29.08 -15.55
CA SER A 325 1.80 -29.49 -16.81
C SER A 325 1.56 -28.42 -17.89
N GLN A 326 2.34 -28.45 -18.98
CA GLN A 326 2.19 -27.47 -20.06
C GLN A 326 0.83 -27.52 -20.80
N MET A 327 -0.05 -28.49 -20.53
CA MET A 327 -1.43 -28.48 -21.03
C MET A 327 -2.20 -27.24 -20.53
N PHE A 328 -1.88 -26.73 -19.34
CA PHE A 328 -2.50 -25.53 -18.78
C PHE A 328 -2.04 -24.21 -19.42
N ALA A 329 -1.10 -24.29 -20.36
CA ALA A 329 -0.70 -23.10 -21.13
C ALA A 329 -1.90 -22.41 -21.80
N ASP A 330 -2.81 -23.22 -22.34
CA ASP A 330 -4.06 -22.75 -23.00
C ASP A 330 -5.23 -23.66 -22.59
N THR A 331 -6.05 -23.20 -21.69
CA THR A 331 -7.16 -23.97 -21.12
C THR A 331 -8.30 -24.19 -22.11
N SER A 332 -8.36 -23.45 -23.21
CA SER A 332 -9.36 -23.67 -24.27
C SER A 332 -9.20 -25.00 -25.01
N LYS A 333 -8.05 -25.67 -24.86
CA LYS A 333 -7.70 -26.90 -25.60
C LYS A 333 -8.07 -28.20 -24.92
N PHE A 334 -8.63 -28.14 -23.69
CA PHE A 334 -9.04 -29.33 -22.95
C PHE A 334 -10.24 -29.07 -22.05
N ASP A 335 -10.88 -30.17 -21.59
CA ASP A 335 -12.02 -30.11 -20.68
C ASP A 335 -11.52 -29.87 -19.24
N THR A 336 -11.61 -28.63 -18.78
CA THR A 336 -11.15 -28.20 -17.44
C THR A 336 -11.92 -28.89 -16.30
N SER A 337 -13.11 -29.46 -16.56
CA SER A 337 -13.89 -30.17 -15.54
C SER A 337 -13.33 -31.53 -15.16
N LYS A 338 -12.39 -32.07 -15.97
CA LYS A 338 -11.75 -33.37 -15.78
C LYS A 338 -10.37 -33.27 -15.14
N VAL A 339 -9.97 -32.10 -14.72
CA VAL A 339 -8.66 -31.86 -14.11
C VAL A 339 -8.80 -31.94 -12.60
N ASP A 340 -7.89 -32.67 -11.96
CA ASP A 340 -7.73 -32.63 -10.50
C ASP A 340 -7.29 -31.24 -10.07
N GLY A 341 -7.72 -30.81 -8.89
CA GLY A 341 -7.42 -29.51 -8.36
C GLY A 341 -8.68 -28.78 -7.85
N PHE A 342 -8.47 -27.75 -7.08
CA PHE A 342 -9.55 -27.00 -6.43
C PHE A 342 -9.80 -25.68 -7.16
N ASP A 343 -10.97 -25.53 -7.77
CA ASP A 343 -11.40 -24.26 -8.38
C ASP A 343 -11.85 -23.27 -7.31
N GLN A 344 -10.91 -22.42 -6.87
CA GLN A 344 -11.15 -21.42 -5.83
C GLN A 344 -12.17 -20.37 -6.27
N LEU A 345 -12.19 -20.01 -7.55
CA LEU A 345 -13.13 -19.03 -8.08
C LEU A 345 -14.58 -19.55 -8.04
N LYS A 346 -14.79 -20.81 -8.44
CA LYS A 346 -16.08 -21.48 -8.32
C LYS A 346 -16.51 -21.64 -6.87
N TYR A 347 -15.58 -21.99 -5.99
CA TYR A 347 -15.83 -22.08 -4.55
C TYR A 347 -16.32 -20.75 -3.95
N ILE A 348 -15.66 -19.63 -4.27
CA ILE A 348 -16.09 -18.30 -3.84
C ILE A 348 -17.47 -17.96 -4.39
N LEU A 349 -17.73 -18.23 -5.67
CA LEU A 349 -19.02 -17.97 -6.27
C LEU A 349 -20.13 -18.76 -5.59
N ASN A 350 -19.89 -20.02 -5.26
CA ASN A 350 -20.84 -20.86 -4.54
C ASN A 350 -21.12 -20.30 -3.13
N LEU A 351 -20.07 -19.95 -2.37
CA LEU A 351 -20.24 -19.35 -1.03
C LEU A 351 -21.01 -18.03 -1.08
N LEU A 352 -20.70 -17.16 -2.04
CA LEU A 352 -21.43 -15.90 -2.19
C LEU A 352 -22.93 -16.11 -2.46
N ASN A 353 -23.32 -17.19 -3.12
CA ASN A 353 -24.72 -17.53 -3.38
C ASN A 353 -25.40 -18.29 -2.23
N GLU A 354 -24.70 -19.23 -1.58
CA GLU A 354 -25.28 -20.18 -0.62
C GLU A 354 -25.11 -19.72 0.85
N ASP A 355 -23.96 -19.12 1.18
CA ASP A 355 -23.61 -18.59 2.51
C ASP A 355 -22.84 -17.26 2.40
N PRO A 356 -23.52 -16.17 1.95
CA PRO A 356 -22.85 -14.90 1.68
C PRO A 356 -22.17 -14.25 2.88
N PHE A 357 -22.52 -14.65 4.12
CA PHE A 357 -21.90 -14.15 5.34
C PHE A 357 -20.77 -15.03 5.87
N SER A 358 -20.37 -16.03 5.10
CA SER A 358 -19.25 -16.92 5.44
C SER A 358 -17.95 -16.12 5.58
N ARG A 359 -17.18 -16.39 6.64
CA ARG A 359 -15.83 -15.84 6.82
C ARG A 359 -14.77 -16.57 5.98
N ARG A 360 -15.18 -17.56 5.17
CA ARG A 360 -14.33 -18.40 4.35
C ARG A 360 -14.33 -17.98 2.87
N ILE A 361 -14.93 -16.84 2.54
CA ILE A 361 -14.98 -16.33 1.16
C ILE A 361 -13.60 -15.71 0.86
N MET A 362 -12.62 -16.56 0.64
CA MET A 362 -11.27 -16.13 0.33
C MET A 362 -10.57 -17.12 -0.62
N MET A 363 -9.58 -16.64 -1.32
CA MET A 363 -8.78 -17.38 -2.28
C MET A 363 -7.31 -17.05 -2.10
N SER A 364 -6.47 -18.07 -2.20
CA SER A 364 -5.00 -17.95 -2.13
C SER A 364 -4.40 -18.22 -3.50
N TYR A 365 -3.51 -17.35 -3.94
CA TYR A 365 -2.71 -17.60 -5.15
C TYR A 365 -1.44 -18.38 -4.86
N TRP A 366 -1.23 -18.76 -3.63
CA TRP A 366 0.02 -19.26 -3.12
C TRP A 366 -0.04 -20.74 -2.81
N ASN A 367 0.56 -21.53 -3.66
CA ASN A 367 0.61 -22.97 -3.57
C ASN A 367 2.06 -23.47 -3.51
N PRO A 368 2.54 -23.92 -2.35
CA PRO A 368 3.91 -24.36 -2.11
C PRO A 368 4.47 -25.39 -3.06
N PRO A 369 3.78 -26.48 -3.31
CA PRO A 369 4.26 -27.55 -4.18
C PRO A 369 4.57 -27.12 -5.63
N ASP A 370 4.11 -25.93 -6.04
CA ASP A 370 4.27 -25.46 -7.42
C ASP A 370 5.45 -24.52 -7.62
N PHE A 371 6.14 -24.14 -6.58
CA PHE A 371 7.18 -23.13 -6.70
C PHE A 371 8.51 -23.61 -7.27
N ASP A 372 8.84 -24.88 -7.13
CA ASP A 372 9.97 -25.49 -7.87
C ASP A 372 9.72 -25.45 -9.39
N LYS A 373 8.45 -25.39 -9.77
CA LYS A 373 7.98 -25.29 -11.15
C LYS A 373 7.88 -23.84 -11.63
N THR A 374 8.06 -22.87 -10.71
CA THR A 374 8.00 -21.41 -10.98
C THR A 374 9.28 -20.65 -10.69
N ALA A 375 10.37 -21.31 -10.34
CA ALA A 375 11.71 -20.73 -10.38
C ALA A 375 12.34 -20.07 -9.13
N LEU A 376 12.37 -20.68 -7.94
CA LEU A 376 13.07 -20.08 -6.77
C LEU A 376 13.64 -21.16 -5.77
N ILE A 377 14.79 -20.99 -5.00
CA ILE A 377 15.46 -21.98 -4.08
C ILE A 377 15.87 -21.37 -2.71
N PRO A 378 15.79 -22.09 -1.53
CA PRO A 378 15.91 -21.53 -0.16
C PRO A 378 17.32 -21.51 0.47
N CYS A 379 17.81 -20.37 0.99
CA CYS A 379 18.97 -20.18 1.88
C CYS A 379 18.89 -18.80 2.56
N PHE A 380 19.63 -18.55 3.67
CA PHE A 380 19.79 -17.23 4.27
C PHE A 380 20.97 -16.47 3.72
N ILE A 381 20.89 -15.15 3.66
CA ILE A 381 22.03 -14.31 3.26
C ILE A 381 22.97 -14.05 4.44
N LYS A 382 24.17 -13.56 4.11
CA LYS A 382 25.16 -13.02 5.06
C LYS A 382 24.51 -12.02 6.03
N ASP A 383 25.05 -11.91 7.24
CA ASP A 383 24.63 -11.04 8.34
C ASP A 383 23.25 -11.36 8.97
N THR A 384 22.63 -12.47 8.60
CA THR A 384 21.46 -13.02 9.28
C THR A 384 21.83 -13.51 10.67
N LEU A 385 21.08 -13.11 11.71
CA LEU A 385 21.37 -13.48 13.09
C LEU A 385 20.80 -14.85 13.43
N VAL A 386 21.65 -15.74 13.92
CA VAL A 386 21.30 -17.10 14.37
C VAL A 386 21.44 -17.19 15.88
N LEU A 387 20.45 -17.77 16.56
CA LEU A 387 20.47 -17.98 18.00
C LEU A 387 21.35 -19.18 18.36
N THR A 388 22.49 -18.90 19.01
CA THR A 388 23.39 -19.90 19.60
C THR A 388 23.22 -19.94 21.11
N LYS A 389 23.79 -20.98 21.76
CA LYS A 389 23.78 -21.09 23.22
C LYS A 389 24.51 -19.93 23.91
N ASN A 390 25.40 -19.26 23.22
CA ASN A 390 26.19 -18.13 23.73
C ASN A 390 25.64 -16.75 23.32
N GLY A 391 24.41 -16.69 22.78
CA GLY A 391 23.78 -15.49 22.28
C GLY A 391 23.65 -15.49 20.74
N TYR A 392 23.24 -14.37 20.19
CA TYR A 392 23.12 -14.26 18.73
C TYR A 392 24.45 -14.02 18.05
N LYS A 393 24.76 -14.83 17.02
CA LYS A 393 25.89 -14.65 16.10
C LYS A 393 25.39 -14.43 14.67
N THR A 394 26.15 -13.72 13.85
CA THR A 394 25.83 -13.65 12.41
C THR A 394 26.10 -15.01 11.75
N ILE A 395 25.31 -15.35 10.73
CA ILE A 395 25.29 -16.70 10.15
C ILE A 395 26.65 -17.15 9.61
N GLN A 396 27.44 -16.21 9.09
CA GLN A 396 28.79 -16.49 8.61
C GLN A 396 29.79 -16.74 9.74
N ASP A 397 29.55 -16.21 10.94
CA ASP A 397 30.46 -16.30 12.10
C ASP A 397 30.12 -17.46 13.05
N ILE A 398 29.16 -18.28 12.66
CA ILE A 398 28.80 -19.50 13.37
C ILE A 398 29.97 -20.52 13.25
N GLU A 399 30.40 -21.06 14.37
CA GLU A 399 31.48 -22.08 14.47
C GLU A 399 30.91 -23.50 14.63
N ASP A 400 31.67 -24.54 14.33
CA ASP A 400 31.26 -25.95 14.49
C ASP A 400 31.01 -26.32 15.95
N SER A 401 31.61 -25.58 16.87
CA SER A 401 31.42 -25.72 18.31
C SER A 401 30.13 -25.11 18.84
N ASP A 402 29.45 -24.29 18.03
CA ASP A 402 28.21 -23.64 18.43
C ASP A 402 27.06 -24.65 18.51
N LEU A 403 26.22 -24.45 19.52
CA LEU A 403 24.94 -25.18 19.65
C LEU A 403 23.83 -24.25 19.20
N LEU A 404 22.99 -24.69 18.25
CA LEU A 404 21.86 -23.92 17.73
C LEU A 404 20.55 -24.31 18.40
N TYR A 405 19.67 -23.30 18.64
CA TYR A 405 18.39 -23.54 19.30
C TYR A 405 17.35 -23.99 18.27
N THR A 406 16.68 -25.11 18.51
CA THR A 406 15.80 -25.79 17.57
C THR A 406 14.32 -25.63 17.91
N HIS A 407 13.42 -25.99 17.00
CA HIS A 407 11.98 -25.99 17.21
C HIS A 407 11.52 -26.95 18.33
N ASN A 408 12.32 -27.98 18.65
CA ASN A 408 12.09 -28.90 19.74
C ASN A 408 12.61 -28.39 21.10
N ARG A 409 13.01 -27.10 21.17
CA ARG A 409 13.50 -26.44 22.41
C ARG A 409 14.79 -27.04 22.96
N ASN A 410 15.63 -27.54 22.06
CA ASN A 410 16.90 -28.15 22.37
C ASN A 410 18.04 -27.32 21.79
N TRP A 411 19.17 -27.38 22.50
CA TRP A 411 20.45 -26.92 21.96
C TRP A 411 21.11 -28.10 21.26
N LYS A 412 21.31 -28.01 19.96
CA LYS A 412 21.81 -29.08 19.11
C LYS A 412 23.07 -28.67 18.35
N PRO A 413 24.05 -29.61 18.22
CA PRO A 413 25.25 -29.34 17.43
C PRO A 413 24.93 -29.30 15.93
N ILE A 414 25.80 -28.60 15.20
CA ILE A 414 25.78 -28.51 13.76
C ILE A 414 26.45 -29.78 13.19
N ILE A 415 25.77 -30.45 12.26
CA ILE A 415 26.32 -31.60 11.52
C ILE A 415 27.10 -31.09 10.30
N THR A 416 26.49 -30.23 9.52
CA THR A 416 27.04 -29.71 8.27
C THR A 416 26.71 -28.24 8.08
N LYS A 417 27.70 -27.47 7.62
CA LYS A 417 27.54 -26.09 7.18
C LYS A 417 27.49 -26.04 5.67
N HIS A 418 26.45 -25.51 5.12
CA HIS A 418 26.32 -25.26 3.70
C HIS A 418 26.59 -23.78 3.43
N LYS A 419 27.53 -23.50 2.55
CA LYS A 419 27.82 -22.18 2.01
C LYS A 419 27.93 -22.30 0.51
N LYS A 420 27.16 -21.49 -0.22
CA LYS A 420 27.23 -21.46 -1.69
C LYS A 420 26.99 -20.05 -2.20
N MET A 421 27.45 -19.82 -3.44
CA MET A 421 27.01 -18.66 -4.18
C MET A 421 25.61 -18.93 -4.72
N TYR A 422 24.70 -18.00 -4.50
CA TYR A 422 23.34 -18.05 -4.98
C TYR A 422 23.10 -16.89 -5.94
N TYR A 423 22.49 -17.19 -7.06
CA TYR A 423 22.30 -16.26 -8.18
C TYR A 423 20.79 -15.99 -8.44
N GLY A 424 19.93 -16.36 -7.51
CA GLY A 424 18.50 -16.12 -7.54
C GLY A 424 18.05 -15.15 -6.44
N ASP A 425 16.75 -14.95 -6.34
CA ASP A 425 16.11 -13.99 -5.47
C ASP A 425 16.24 -14.29 -3.98
N ILE A 426 16.44 -13.24 -3.19
CA ILE A 426 16.50 -13.29 -1.73
C ILE A 426 15.23 -12.70 -1.11
N TYR A 427 14.58 -13.47 -0.26
CA TYR A 427 13.37 -13.09 0.49
C TYR A 427 13.71 -12.44 1.82
N ASN A 428 13.11 -11.29 2.09
CA ASN A 428 13.36 -10.51 3.28
C ASN A 428 12.06 -10.38 4.09
N PHE A 429 12.04 -10.85 5.32
CA PHE A 429 10.90 -10.85 6.23
C PHE A 429 11.04 -9.78 7.29
N GLN A 430 10.03 -8.92 7.40
CA GLN A 430 9.89 -7.98 8.51
C GLN A 430 8.79 -8.49 9.45
N LEU A 431 9.10 -8.57 10.73
CA LEU A 431 8.14 -8.95 11.75
C LEU A 431 7.69 -7.77 12.58
N ALA A 432 6.50 -7.90 13.16
CA ALA A 432 5.98 -6.93 14.11
C ALA A 432 6.99 -6.65 15.22
N ASN A 433 7.27 -5.36 15.45
CA ASN A 433 8.24 -4.88 16.45
C ASN A 433 9.68 -5.34 16.25
N ASN A 434 10.08 -5.66 15.04
CA ASN A 434 11.41 -6.13 14.73
C ASN A 434 12.08 -5.20 13.70
N HIS A 435 13.21 -4.60 14.07
CA HIS A 435 13.94 -3.67 13.21
C HIS A 435 14.89 -4.35 12.21
N LYS A 436 15.10 -5.65 12.32
CA LYS A 436 16.01 -6.38 11.42
C LYS A 436 15.27 -7.38 10.55
N THR A 437 15.41 -7.21 9.26
CA THR A 437 14.85 -8.08 8.23
C THR A 437 15.56 -9.45 8.24
N ILE A 438 14.80 -10.53 8.07
CA ILE A 438 15.34 -11.87 7.84
C ILE A 438 15.37 -12.13 6.37
N SER A 439 16.54 -12.39 5.82
CA SER A 439 16.75 -12.58 4.39
C SER A 439 17.17 -14.00 4.06
N CYS A 440 16.47 -14.64 3.14
CA CYS A 440 16.73 -16.02 2.76
C CYS A 440 16.34 -16.31 1.32
N THR A 441 16.75 -17.47 0.82
CA THR A 441 16.27 -17.98 -0.46
C THR A 441 14.86 -18.57 -0.29
N GLU A 442 14.10 -18.67 -1.36
CA GLU A 442 12.65 -18.94 -1.34
C GLU A 442 12.17 -20.26 -0.73
N GLU A 443 12.94 -21.34 -0.87
CA GLU A 443 12.56 -22.66 -0.38
C GLU A 443 12.86 -22.88 1.11
N HIS A 444 13.31 -21.84 1.80
CA HIS A 444 13.80 -21.99 3.17
C HIS A 444 12.66 -22.30 4.18
N PRO A 445 12.75 -23.35 5.06
CA PRO A 445 11.69 -23.80 5.98
C PRO A 445 11.46 -22.93 7.24
N PHE A 446 10.26 -22.34 7.44
CA PHE A 446 9.83 -21.63 8.66
C PHE A 446 8.82 -22.41 9.50
N PHE A 447 8.96 -22.39 10.80
CA PHE A 447 8.01 -23.03 11.73
C PHE A 447 6.91 -22.03 12.06
N ILE A 448 5.67 -22.36 11.68
CA ILE A 448 4.54 -21.42 11.69
C ILE A 448 3.30 -22.04 12.37
N LYS A 449 2.32 -21.19 12.75
CA LYS A 449 1.00 -21.59 13.24
C LYS A 449 -0.10 -20.82 12.50
N SER A 450 -1.19 -21.49 12.16
CA SER A 450 -2.35 -20.84 11.56
C SER A 450 -3.09 -19.92 12.51
N ILE A 451 -3.50 -18.73 12.04
CA ILE A 451 -4.27 -17.75 12.79
C ILE A 451 -5.69 -18.27 13.00
N GLY A 452 -6.21 -18.16 14.22
CA GLY A 452 -7.61 -18.48 14.53
C GLY A 452 -7.96 -19.97 14.59
N ILE A 453 -7.02 -20.87 14.32
CA ILE A 453 -7.24 -22.31 14.36
C ILE A 453 -6.48 -22.90 15.56
N LYS A 454 -7.13 -23.76 16.36
CA LYS A 454 -6.44 -24.60 17.35
C LYS A 454 -5.65 -25.69 16.62
N SER A 455 -4.56 -25.33 15.97
CA SER A 455 -3.61 -26.24 15.32
C SER A 455 -2.28 -26.21 16.04
N GLN A 456 -1.54 -27.31 15.99
CA GLN A 456 -0.13 -27.32 16.39
C GLN A 456 0.70 -26.56 15.31
N PRO A 457 1.82 -25.94 15.72
CA PRO A 457 2.75 -25.37 14.74
C PRO A 457 3.24 -26.43 13.76
N PHE A 458 3.50 -26.01 12.53
CA PHE A 458 3.93 -26.91 11.43
C PHE A 458 4.97 -26.23 10.55
N TRP A 459 5.70 -27.01 9.78
CA TRP A 459 6.68 -26.51 8.83
C TRP A 459 6.03 -26.05 7.53
N CYS A 460 6.44 -24.89 7.08
CA CYS A 460 5.90 -24.27 5.88
C CYS A 460 7.05 -23.61 5.11
N ALA A 461 7.21 -23.92 3.83
CA ALA A 461 8.26 -23.32 3.01
C ALA A 461 8.20 -21.80 3.04
N ALA A 462 9.38 -21.10 3.08
CA ALA A 462 9.54 -19.67 3.20
C ALA A 462 8.59 -18.92 2.25
N LYS A 463 8.35 -19.41 1.08
CA LYS A 463 7.38 -18.90 0.10
C LYS A 463 5.90 -19.11 0.45
N ASN A 464 5.60 -19.84 1.51
CA ASN A 464 4.25 -20.28 1.84
C ASN A 464 3.71 -19.70 3.13
N VAL A 465 4.47 -18.89 3.81
CA VAL A 465 4.02 -18.16 5.00
C VAL A 465 3.08 -17.05 4.55
N ASP A 466 1.89 -17.06 5.06
CA ASP A 466 0.86 -16.05 4.82
C ASP A 466 0.68 -15.25 6.11
N LYS A 467 0.96 -13.97 6.08
CA LYS A 467 0.91 -13.12 7.27
C LYS A 467 -0.50 -13.00 7.88
N GLU A 468 -1.54 -13.16 7.04
CA GLU A 468 -2.93 -13.10 7.49
C GLU A 468 -3.41 -14.43 8.08
N LYS A 469 -2.68 -15.51 7.82
CA LYS A 469 -3.04 -16.86 8.25
C LYS A 469 -2.03 -17.48 9.21
N HIS A 470 -0.83 -16.94 9.25
CA HIS A 470 0.25 -17.58 9.97
C HIS A 470 0.98 -16.60 10.88
N TYR A 471 1.35 -17.10 12.03
CA TYR A 471 2.37 -16.51 12.89
C TYR A 471 3.66 -17.28 12.74
N MET A 472 4.79 -16.60 12.76
CA MET A 472 6.08 -17.27 12.94
C MET A 472 6.26 -17.69 14.39
N CYS A 473 6.75 -18.91 14.63
CA CYS A 473 6.82 -19.50 15.95
C CYS A 473 8.25 -19.53 16.49
N LEU A 474 8.41 -19.05 17.72
CA LEU A 474 9.62 -19.25 18.51
C LEU A 474 9.31 -20.10 19.75
N PRO A 475 9.97 -21.23 19.99
CA PRO A 475 9.77 -22.02 21.20
C PRO A 475 10.26 -21.27 22.46
N ILE A 476 9.47 -21.34 23.54
CA ILE A 476 9.81 -20.73 24.84
C ILE A 476 10.68 -21.70 25.63
N ASN A 477 11.81 -21.22 26.19
CA ASN A 477 12.66 -22.00 27.08
C ASN A 477 12.04 -22.04 28.48
N LYS A 478 11.66 -23.24 28.94
CA LYS A 478 11.02 -23.49 30.26
C LYS A 478 12.04 -23.71 31.39
N ARG A 479 13.33 -23.68 31.13
CA ARG A 479 14.33 -23.95 32.21
C ARG A 479 14.52 -22.74 33.11
N CYS A 480 14.34 -22.94 34.41
CA CYS A 480 14.54 -21.91 35.46
C CYS A 480 15.79 -22.27 36.27
N LEU A 481 16.98 -22.02 35.79
CA LEU A 481 18.23 -22.29 36.49
C LEU A 481 19.12 -21.05 36.50
N LEU A 482 19.26 -20.41 37.63
CA LEU A 482 20.27 -19.40 37.89
C LEU A 482 21.62 -20.11 38.11
N ASN A 483 22.44 -20.15 37.06
CA ASN A 483 23.72 -20.86 37.08
C ASN A 483 24.93 -19.99 37.49
N LYS A 484 24.72 -18.73 37.91
CA LYS A 484 25.80 -17.83 38.32
C LYS A 484 25.90 -17.71 39.82
N ASP A 485 27.10 -17.96 40.33
CA ASP A 485 27.47 -17.81 41.76
C ASP A 485 27.63 -16.32 42.13
N CYS A 486 26.59 -15.52 42.00
CA CYS A 486 26.55 -14.17 42.48
C CYS A 486 25.48 -14.03 43.57
N SER A 487 25.89 -14.00 44.83
CA SER A 487 24.97 -13.89 45.97
C SER A 487 24.09 -12.64 45.91
N LEU A 488 24.58 -11.57 45.30
CA LEU A 488 23.85 -10.32 45.09
C LEU A 488 22.68 -10.48 44.16
N LEU A 489 22.81 -11.28 43.09
CA LEU A 489 21.75 -11.54 42.14
C LEU A 489 20.71 -12.51 42.66
N LYS A 490 21.09 -13.51 43.45
CA LYS A 490 20.19 -14.58 43.95
C LYS A 490 19.18 -14.12 44.98
N ASN A 491 19.48 -13.06 45.74
CA ASN A 491 18.67 -12.66 46.89
C ASN A 491 18.14 -11.22 46.83
N ASN A 492 18.32 -10.51 45.72
CA ASN A 492 17.93 -9.10 45.65
C ASN A 492 17.26 -8.77 44.28
N LYS A 493 15.95 -8.78 44.27
CA LYS A 493 15.12 -8.46 43.09
C LYS A 493 15.36 -7.02 42.58
N ASP A 494 15.68 -6.12 43.48
CA ASP A 494 15.88 -4.69 43.15
C ASP A 494 17.07 -4.47 42.22
N ILE A 495 18.09 -5.32 42.31
CA ILE A 495 19.24 -5.24 41.40
C ILE A 495 18.83 -5.64 39.96
N TRP A 496 17.89 -6.54 39.82
CA TRP A 496 17.38 -6.90 38.50
C TRP A 496 16.65 -5.74 37.82
N PHE A 497 15.93 -4.94 38.62
CA PHE A 497 15.34 -3.70 38.09
C PHE A 497 16.42 -2.73 37.58
N VAL A 498 17.51 -2.52 38.34
CA VAL A 498 18.62 -1.66 37.91
C VAL A 498 19.32 -2.22 36.66
N LEU A 499 19.51 -3.52 36.56
CA LEU A 499 20.08 -4.16 35.37
C LEU A 499 19.22 -3.93 34.13
N GLY A 500 17.90 -4.11 34.24
CA GLY A 500 16.97 -3.84 33.17
C GLY A 500 17.02 -2.36 32.73
N TYR A 501 17.00 -1.45 33.70
CA TYR A 501 17.12 -0.02 33.43
C TYR A 501 18.46 0.33 32.76
N PHE A 502 19.54 -0.29 33.16
CA PHE A 502 20.89 -0.06 32.62
C PHE A 502 20.99 -0.44 31.14
N VAL A 503 20.28 -1.47 30.69
CA VAL A 503 20.33 -1.94 29.30
C VAL A 503 20.04 -0.81 28.30
N ASN A 504 19.16 0.11 28.67
CA ASN A 504 18.75 1.19 27.77
C ASN A 504 19.32 2.57 28.19
N ALA A 505 19.45 2.83 29.50
CA ALA A 505 19.80 4.13 30.03
C ALA A 505 21.16 4.16 30.79
N GLY A 506 21.98 3.15 30.61
CA GLY A 506 23.29 3.05 31.25
C GLY A 506 24.46 3.20 30.29
N SER A 507 25.59 3.74 30.81
CA SER A 507 26.87 3.75 30.13
C SER A 507 28.01 3.46 31.11
N ILE A 508 29.14 2.97 30.61
CA ILE A 508 30.34 2.71 31.40
C ILE A 508 31.46 3.60 30.89
N ASN A 509 32.14 4.23 31.84
CA ASN A 509 33.41 4.90 31.55
C ASN A 509 34.55 3.90 31.79
N PRO A 510 35.21 3.38 30.74
CA PRO A 510 36.28 2.40 30.89
C PRO A 510 37.53 2.96 31.56
N TYR A 511 37.75 4.28 31.53
CA TYR A 511 38.92 4.93 32.13
C TYR A 511 38.76 5.15 33.63
N LEU A 512 37.53 5.39 34.09
CA LEU A 512 37.23 5.61 35.50
C LEU A 512 36.66 4.38 36.20
N ASN A 513 36.47 3.29 35.46
CA ASN A 513 35.82 2.09 35.94
C ASN A 513 34.49 2.35 36.69
N SER A 514 33.71 3.31 36.16
CA SER A 514 32.49 3.79 36.80
C SER A 514 31.28 3.59 35.86
N ILE A 515 30.12 3.35 36.45
CA ILE A 515 28.85 3.18 35.78
C ILE A 515 28.05 4.47 35.89
N PHE A 516 27.52 4.96 34.76
CA PHE A 516 26.62 6.06 34.71
C PHE A 516 25.22 5.57 34.36
N LEU A 517 24.22 5.97 35.11
CA LEU A 517 22.81 5.81 34.81
C LEU A 517 22.21 7.17 34.45
N HIS A 518 21.66 7.30 33.26
CA HIS A 518 20.99 8.51 32.81
C HIS A 518 19.56 8.52 33.34
N ILE A 519 19.24 9.44 34.24
CA ILE A 519 17.91 9.59 34.84
C ILE A 519 17.21 10.76 34.17
N TYR A 520 16.15 10.49 33.45
CA TYR A 520 15.42 11.47 32.64
C TYR A 520 14.45 12.33 33.45
N LYS A 521 14.10 13.51 32.87
CA LYS A 521 13.12 14.43 33.48
C LYS A 521 11.72 13.84 33.35
N ILE A 522 10.93 13.96 34.41
CA ILE A 522 9.61 13.31 34.51
C ILE A 522 8.55 14.17 33.84
N GLY A 523 7.63 13.53 33.10
CA GLY A 523 6.31 14.07 32.83
C GLY A 523 5.46 14.15 34.12
N ASN A 524 4.28 14.74 34.04
CA ASN A 524 3.39 14.93 35.20
C ASN A 524 2.60 13.67 35.61
N ASP A 525 3.09 12.49 35.29
CA ASP A 525 2.42 11.21 35.59
C ASP A 525 2.87 10.70 36.96
N ALA A 526 1.91 10.44 37.84
CA ALA A 526 2.13 9.95 39.22
C ALA A 526 2.83 8.57 39.25
N HIS A 527 2.67 7.79 38.17
CA HIS A 527 3.27 6.48 38.05
C HIS A 527 4.77 6.55 37.74
N GLU A 528 5.17 7.44 36.82
CA GLU A 528 6.59 7.74 36.55
C GLU A 528 7.33 8.21 37.79
N ALA A 529 6.67 9.02 38.61
CA ALA A 529 7.23 9.48 39.89
C ALA A 529 7.49 8.32 40.85
N THR A 530 6.63 7.31 40.87
CA THR A 530 6.77 6.10 41.68
C THR A 530 7.98 5.26 41.25
N LEU A 531 8.14 5.01 39.96
CA LEU A 531 9.24 4.22 39.41
C LEU A 531 10.59 4.91 39.57
N LYS A 532 10.62 6.24 39.43
CA LYS A 532 11.83 7.03 39.74
C LYS A 532 12.20 6.94 41.20
N SER A 533 11.22 7.05 42.08
CA SER A 533 11.44 6.91 43.53
C SER A 533 11.94 5.51 43.86
N LYS A 534 11.40 4.47 43.22
CA LYS A 534 11.91 3.09 43.32
C LYS A 534 13.37 3.00 42.89
N LEU A 535 13.73 3.52 41.73
CA LEU A 535 15.12 3.51 41.24
C LEU A 535 16.06 4.21 42.19
N LEU A 536 15.72 5.43 42.62
CA LEU A 536 16.55 6.21 43.54
C LEU A 536 16.70 5.55 44.91
N ASN A 537 15.66 4.91 45.44
CA ASN A 537 15.73 4.17 46.69
C ASN A 537 16.63 2.92 46.55
N ILE A 538 16.49 2.17 45.47
CA ILE A 538 17.34 1.00 45.19
C ILE A 538 18.79 1.41 45.10
N LEU A 539 19.11 2.52 44.43
CA LEU A 539 20.48 3.04 44.30
C LEU A 539 21.02 3.47 45.65
N ARG A 540 20.21 4.08 46.53
CA ARG A 540 20.59 4.48 47.86
C ARG A 540 20.86 3.27 48.78
N ASP A 541 19.90 2.35 48.82
CA ASP A 541 19.88 1.28 49.82
C ASP A 541 20.86 0.15 49.47
N ASN A 542 21.10 -0.09 48.18
CA ASN A 542 22.00 -1.16 47.74
C ASN A 542 23.39 -0.68 47.31
N PHE A 543 23.56 0.59 46.99
CA PHE A 543 24.80 1.13 46.43
C PHE A 543 25.34 2.36 47.19
N GLY A 544 24.74 2.74 48.33
CA GLY A 544 25.22 3.84 49.20
C GLY A 544 25.07 5.23 48.57
N PHE A 545 24.14 5.38 47.64
CA PHE A 545 23.98 6.61 46.88
C PHE A 545 23.27 7.71 47.68
N ASN A 546 23.96 8.84 47.92
CA ASN A 546 23.36 10.02 48.54
C ASN A 546 23.00 11.04 47.48
N CYS A 547 21.72 11.28 47.27
CA CYS A 547 21.23 12.36 46.47
C CYS A 547 21.48 13.73 47.14
N GLY A 548 22.71 14.17 47.13
CA GLY A 548 23.03 15.57 47.43
C GLY A 548 22.75 16.43 46.20
N SER A 549 22.12 17.57 46.41
CA SER A 549 21.79 18.60 45.37
C SER A 549 23.06 19.28 44.81
N GLY A 550 24.05 18.51 44.40
CA GLY A 550 25.33 19.01 43.86
C GLY A 550 25.38 18.78 42.35
N VAL A 551 25.13 19.83 41.62
CA VAL A 551 25.43 19.91 40.16
C VAL A 551 26.95 19.89 40.06
N SER A 552 27.52 18.83 39.49
CA SER A 552 28.91 18.88 39.01
C SER A 552 28.84 19.10 37.49
N PRO A 553 29.34 20.22 36.96
CA PRO A 553 29.42 20.44 35.54
C PRO A 553 30.46 19.49 34.95
N LEU A 554 30.05 18.64 34.01
CA LEU A 554 30.99 17.95 33.15
C LEU A 554 31.68 19.01 32.27
N HIS A 555 32.92 19.35 32.63
CA HIS A 555 33.84 20.05 31.73
C HIS A 555 34.18 19.17 30.57
N ASP A 556 33.61 19.51 29.42
CA ASP A 556 33.93 18.92 28.11
C ASP A 556 35.19 19.61 27.59
N GLU A 557 36.37 19.08 27.90
CA GLU A 557 37.69 19.64 27.49
C GLU A 557 38.05 19.37 26.04
N ASN A 558 37.11 18.88 25.19
CA ASN A 558 37.38 18.60 23.78
C ASN A 558 36.36 19.20 22.80
N ARG A 559 35.95 20.43 22.99
CA ARG A 559 35.37 21.22 21.90
C ARG A 559 36.39 22.12 21.26
N VAL A 560 36.99 21.65 20.18
CA VAL A 560 37.73 22.48 19.23
C VAL A 560 36.76 23.45 18.56
N ALA A 561 37.11 24.71 18.58
CA ALA A 561 36.33 25.80 18.03
C ALA A 561 36.05 25.63 16.53
N GLY A 562 34.80 25.61 16.17
CA GLY A 562 34.30 25.78 14.82
C GLY A 562 32.95 26.50 14.86
N GLY A 563 32.96 27.80 14.50
CA GLY A 563 31.77 28.67 14.59
C GLY A 563 30.65 28.30 13.67
N GLY A 564 29.40 28.51 14.10
CA GLY A 564 28.17 28.41 13.31
C GLY A 564 26.92 28.47 14.18
N THR A 565 26.37 29.64 14.29
CA THR A 565 24.96 30.06 14.54
C THR A 565 23.98 29.09 15.17
N GLY A 566 23.52 29.42 16.38
CA GLY A 566 22.16 29.41 16.90
C GLY A 566 21.27 28.18 16.66
N GLY A 567 21.32 27.20 17.56
CA GLY A 567 20.29 26.23 17.77
C GLY A 567 20.04 26.06 19.27
N VAL A 568 18.81 26.23 19.68
CA VAL A 568 18.32 26.07 21.06
C VAL A 568 18.62 24.63 21.50
N CYS A 569 19.50 24.50 22.50
CA CYS A 569 19.70 23.24 23.21
C CYS A 569 18.54 23.07 24.20
N ASP A 570 17.62 22.15 23.93
CA ASP A 570 16.63 21.72 24.92
C ASP A 570 17.36 21.02 26.08
N ASN A 571 17.26 21.62 27.27
CA ASN A 571 17.86 21.15 28.54
C ASN A 571 17.00 20.03 29.16
N ASP A 572 16.92 18.87 28.54
CA ASP A 572 16.10 17.75 29.07
C ASP A 572 16.91 16.67 29.82
N TYR A 573 18.20 16.84 29.99
CA TYR A 573 19.04 15.88 30.73
C TYR A 573 19.28 16.33 32.16
N TYR A 574 18.79 15.55 33.12
CA TYR A 574 19.12 15.71 34.53
C TYR A 574 20.08 14.62 35.02
N ASN A 575 21.29 15.03 35.40
CA ASN A 575 22.25 14.40 36.31
C ASN A 575 22.47 12.87 36.20
N GLY A 576 23.60 12.45 35.66
CA GLY A 576 24.14 11.11 35.80
C GLY A 576 24.47 10.76 37.24
N CYS A 577 24.08 9.58 37.71
CA CYS A 577 24.43 9.04 39.02
C CYS A 577 25.71 8.22 38.96
N ASN A 578 26.70 8.51 39.77
CA ASN A 578 27.93 7.73 39.86
C ASN A 578 27.78 6.65 40.95
N ILE A 579 27.99 5.38 40.59
CA ILE A 579 27.87 4.23 41.50
C ILE A 579 29.24 3.90 42.09
N ASP A 580 29.33 3.67 43.41
CA ASP A 580 30.58 3.39 44.16
C ASP A 580 31.37 2.21 43.56
N TYR A 581 32.71 2.30 43.62
CA TYR A 581 33.67 1.41 42.94
C TYR A 581 33.45 -0.07 43.24
N LYS A 582 33.14 -0.44 44.50
CA LYS A 582 33.00 -1.85 44.90
C LYS A 582 31.74 -2.48 44.37
N ASN A 583 30.64 -1.73 44.31
CA ASN A 583 29.36 -2.19 43.84
C ASN A 583 29.25 -2.03 42.30
N SER A 584 29.94 -1.05 41.72
CA SER A 584 30.08 -0.92 40.26
C SER A 584 30.83 -2.11 39.64
N TYR A 585 31.81 -2.69 40.34
CA TYR A 585 32.52 -3.87 39.84
C TYR A 585 31.58 -5.07 39.68
N ILE A 586 30.71 -5.36 40.67
CA ILE A 586 29.76 -6.48 40.61
C ILE A 586 28.76 -6.27 39.50
N ILE A 587 28.22 -5.05 39.39
CA ILE A 587 27.30 -4.70 38.32
C ILE A 587 27.99 -4.76 36.95
N THR A 588 29.23 -4.26 36.86
CA THR A 588 30.05 -4.32 35.65
C THR A 588 30.26 -5.75 35.18
N GLU A 589 30.57 -6.68 36.06
CA GLU A 589 30.70 -8.10 35.70
C GLU A 589 29.37 -8.73 35.26
N CYS A 590 28.26 -8.35 35.86
CA CYS A 590 26.95 -8.80 35.46
C CYS A 590 26.52 -8.26 34.08
N ILE A 591 26.88 -7.02 33.75
CA ILE A 591 26.50 -6.37 32.49
C ILE A 591 27.61 -6.41 31.43
N LYS A 592 28.80 -6.91 31.76
CA LYS A 592 29.92 -7.08 30.84
C LYS A 592 29.55 -7.79 29.52
N PRO A 593 28.65 -8.82 29.50
CA PRO A 593 28.15 -9.37 28.27
C PRO A 593 27.36 -8.41 27.39
N PHE A 594 26.81 -7.32 27.92
CA PHE A 594 26.13 -6.27 27.16
C PHE A 594 27.09 -5.26 26.52
N LEU A 595 28.39 -5.33 26.85
CA LEU A 595 29.37 -4.31 26.49
C LEU A 595 30.29 -4.71 25.34
N ASN A 596 30.32 -5.96 24.94
CA ASN A 596 31.15 -6.42 23.83
C ASN A 596 30.61 -5.95 22.48
N ASP A 597 31.46 -5.29 21.72
CA ASP A 597 31.39 -5.01 20.29
C ASP A 597 30.15 -4.28 19.76
N CYS A 598 29.77 -3.17 20.38
CA CYS A 598 28.65 -2.33 19.89
C CYS A 598 27.29 -3.04 19.77
N VAL A 599 27.19 -4.31 20.06
CA VAL A 599 25.98 -5.12 20.05
C VAL A 599 25.72 -5.65 21.45
N LYS A 600 24.86 -4.98 22.17
CA LYS A 600 24.44 -5.41 23.51
C LYS A 600 23.53 -6.64 23.38
N ASN A 601 23.86 -7.72 24.07
CA ASN A 601 23.05 -8.94 24.18
C ASN A 601 22.60 -9.15 25.63
N ILE A 602 21.35 -9.59 25.83
CA ILE A 602 20.89 -10.06 27.15
C ILE A 602 21.43 -11.49 27.38
N PRO A 603 22.25 -11.71 28.40
CA PRO A 603 22.86 -13.02 28.62
C PRO A 603 21.82 -14.13 28.87
N GLU A 604 22.14 -15.37 28.50
CA GLU A 604 21.26 -16.52 28.67
C GLU A 604 20.87 -16.75 30.15
N TRP A 605 21.77 -16.48 31.10
CA TRP A 605 21.45 -16.61 32.51
C TRP A 605 20.32 -15.67 33.00
N VAL A 606 20.11 -14.52 32.34
CA VAL A 606 18.93 -13.67 32.56
C VAL A 606 17.68 -14.35 32.03
N GLN A 607 17.80 -15.03 30.89
CA GLN A 607 16.69 -15.75 30.27
C GLN A 607 16.31 -17.01 31.07
N ASP A 608 17.25 -17.61 31.77
CA ASP A 608 17.05 -18.77 32.63
C ASP A 608 16.65 -18.41 34.08
N ALA A 609 16.59 -17.12 34.42
CA ALA A 609 16.22 -16.67 35.76
C ALA A 609 14.76 -17.03 36.12
N PRO A 610 14.41 -17.11 37.41
CA PRO A 610 13.03 -17.24 37.91
C PRO A 610 12.16 -16.04 37.43
N CYS A 611 10.90 -16.28 37.17
CA CYS A 611 9.97 -15.30 36.62
C CYS A 611 9.88 -14.00 37.43
N GLU A 612 9.95 -14.08 38.74
CA GLU A 612 9.94 -12.93 39.64
C GLU A 612 11.15 -11.97 39.46
N TYR A 613 12.31 -12.48 39.06
CA TYR A 613 13.48 -11.66 38.76
C TYR A 613 13.42 -11.10 37.33
N ILE A 614 12.93 -11.90 36.38
CA ILE A 614 12.68 -11.45 35.01
C ILE A 614 11.66 -10.31 35.01
N TYR A 615 10.64 -10.39 35.85
CA TYR A 615 9.65 -9.32 36.00
C TYR A 615 10.30 -8.00 36.40
N GLU A 616 11.15 -8.00 37.44
CA GLU A 616 11.84 -6.78 37.88
C GLU A 616 12.82 -6.27 36.84
N PHE A 617 13.51 -7.15 36.12
CA PHE A 617 14.37 -6.77 35.01
C PHE A 617 13.57 -6.05 33.90
N LEU A 618 12.45 -6.63 33.48
CA LEU A 618 11.60 -6.04 32.48
C LEU A 618 10.98 -4.71 32.93
N LEU A 619 10.60 -4.61 34.19
CA LEU A 619 10.07 -3.36 34.75
C LEU A 619 11.11 -2.22 34.65
N GLY A 620 12.38 -2.51 34.99
CA GLY A 620 13.48 -1.57 34.86
C GLY A 620 13.77 -1.19 33.42
N PHE A 621 13.80 -2.16 32.52
CA PHE A 621 14.00 -1.94 31.09
C PHE A 621 12.94 -1.03 30.50
N PHE A 622 11.66 -1.32 30.74
CA PHE A 622 10.56 -0.53 30.19
C PHE A 622 10.48 0.86 30.79
N TYR A 623 10.84 1.03 32.06
CA TYR A 623 10.93 2.35 32.64
C TYR A 623 11.96 3.24 31.94
N SER A 624 13.12 2.66 31.59
CA SER A 624 14.14 3.39 30.82
C SER A 624 13.71 3.65 29.36
N TYR A 625 12.94 2.75 28.79
CA TYR A 625 12.49 2.77 27.40
C TYR A 625 11.50 3.91 27.11
N TYR A 626 10.65 4.28 28.07
CA TYR A 626 9.70 5.38 27.92
C TYR A 626 10.34 6.74 27.63
N HIS A 627 11.60 6.89 27.92
CA HIS A 627 12.34 8.14 27.83
C HIS A 627 13.39 8.18 26.72
N ASN A 628 13.59 7.09 25.98
CA ASN A 628 14.55 6.99 24.88
C ASN A 628 13.90 6.56 23.57
N ASN A 629 14.31 7.16 22.45
CA ASN A 629 13.92 6.67 21.14
C ASN A 629 14.47 5.25 20.88
N ILE A 630 13.64 4.39 20.31
CA ILE A 630 13.90 2.98 19.98
C ILE A 630 15.19 2.76 19.17
N ASP A 631 15.62 3.76 18.41
CA ASP A 631 16.75 3.67 17.47
C ASP A 631 18.12 3.36 18.10
N VAL A 632 18.23 3.37 19.42
CA VAL A 632 19.47 3.14 20.16
C VAL A 632 19.63 1.71 20.68
N VAL A 633 18.55 0.94 20.76
CA VAL A 633 18.56 -0.42 21.30
C VAL A 633 18.77 -1.43 20.18
N GLY A 634 19.88 -2.18 20.24
CA GLY A 634 20.17 -3.20 19.22
C GLY A 634 19.10 -4.31 19.14
N ASN A 635 18.80 -4.79 17.95
CA ASN A 635 17.79 -5.81 17.68
C ASN A 635 17.91 -7.07 18.56
N ASN A 636 19.13 -7.48 18.90
CA ASN A 636 19.38 -8.63 19.77
C ASN A 636 18.78 -8.47 21.16
N ILE A 637 18.76 -7.25 21.67
CA ILE A 637 18.16 -6.95 22.97
C ILE A 637 16.64 -7.02 22.86
N ILE A 638 16.07 -6.46 21.80
CA ILE A 638 14.62 -6.49 21.57
C ILE A 638 14.12 -7.93 21.52
N TYR A 639 14.80 -8.81 20.80
CA TYR A 639 14.45 -10.24 20.74
C TYR A 639 14.55 -10.93 22.11
N SER A 640 15.58 -10.62 22.87
CA SER A 640 15.73 -11.18 24.20
C SER A 640 14.65 -10.67 25.17
N ILE A 641 14.28 -9.39 25.10
CA ILE A 641 13.17 -8.81 25.89
C ILE A 641 11.84 -9.47 25.53
N GLN A 642 11.54 -9.68 24.27
CA GLN A 642 10.30 -10.37 23.82
C GLN A 642 10.23 -11.79 24.40
N ARG A 643 11.33 -12.52 24.40
CA ARG A 643 11.41 -13.88 25.00
C ARG A 643 11.22 -13.85 26.51
N LEU A 644 11.83 -12.91 27.21
CA LEU A 644 11.66 -12.75 28.65
C LEU A 644 10.21 -12.41 29.01
N TYR A 645 9.59 -11.50 28.27
CA TYR A 645 8.21 -11.13 28.46
C TYR A 645 7.27 -12.32 28.25
N ALA A 646 7.44 -13.07 27.18
CA ALA A 646 6.62 -14.27 26.90
C ALA A 646 6.79 -15.32 28.00
N LYS A 647 7.98 -15.45 28.59
CA LYS A 647 8.22 -16.39 29.68
C LYS A 647 7.42 -16.06 30.94
N ILE A 648 7.33 -14.78 31.33
CA ILE A 648 6.64 -14.37 32.57
C ILE A 648 5.12 -14.19 32.37
N SER A 649 4.65 -13.96 31.16
CA SER A 649 3.22 -13.72 30.88
C SER A 649 2.32 -14.93 31.09
N ASN A 650 2.90 -16.10 31.22
CA ASN A 650 2.20 -17.35 31.52
C ASN A 650 2.10 -17.66 33.04
N ASP A 651 2.74 -16.87 33.89
CA ASP A 651 2.66 -17.00 35.36
C ASP A 651 1.67 -15.99 35.94
N GLU A 652 1.05 -16.32 37.09
CA GLU A 652 0.00 -15.53 37.76
C GLU A 652 0.44 -14.12 38.21
N TYR A 653 1.71 -13.74 37.98
CA TYR A 653 2.30 -12.47 38.36
C TYR A 653 1.80 -11.23 37.58
N ILE A 654 1.11 -11.41 36.44
CA ILE A 654 0.73 -10.29 35.55
C ILE A 654 -0.77 -9.98 35.55
N ILE A 655 -1.60 -10.82 36.14
CA ILE A 655 -3.04 -10.60 36.14
C ILE A 655 -3.39 -9.47 37.11
N GLY A 656 -3.53 -8.24 36.61
CA GLY A 656 -4.13 -7.10 37.32
C GLY A 656 -3.27 -5.87 37.59
N GLU A 657 -2.02 -5.82 37.11
CA GLU A 657 -1.15 -4.65 37.35
C GLU A 657 -1.23 -3.62 36.21
N PRO A 658 -1.56 -2.35 36.51
CA PRO A 658 -1.64 -1.28 35.50
C PRO A 658 -0.30 -0.88 34.88
N HIS A 659 0.81 -1.42 35.38
CA HIS A 659 2.18 -1.05 35.00
C HIS A 659 2.58 -1.44 33.59
N PHE A 660 1.88 -2.40 32.98
CA PHE A 660 2.12 -2.87 31.62
C PHE A 660 1.08 -2.38 30.60
N SER A 661 0.24 -1.39 30.95
CA SER A 661 -0.77 -0.85 30.03
C SER A 661 -0.13 -0.17 28.80
N SER A 662 1.08 0.33 28.92
CA SER A 662 1.89 0.79 27.79
C SER A 662 2.46 -0.32 26.91
N LEU A 663 2.53 -1.54 27.45
CA LEU A 663 2.81 -2.76 26.68
C LEU A 663 1.65 -3.15 25.76
N ASN A 664 0.46 -2.54 25.92
CA ASN A 664 -0.65 -2.78 24.99
C ASN A 664 -0.29 -2.43 23.55
N ASN A 665 0.61 -1.52 23.31
CA ASN A 665 1.14 -1.26 21.95
C ASN A 665 2.08 -2.38 21.46
N LEU A 666 2.77 -3.07 22.37
CA LEU A 666 3.55 -4.28 22.07
C LEU A 666 2.67 -5.54 22.11
N ASN A 667 1.67 -5.59 23.01
CA ASN A 667 0.73 -6.70 23.15
C ASN A 667 -0.21 -6.88 21.95
N ASN A 668 -0.52 -5.82 21.22
CA ASN A 668 -1.34 -5.94 20.02
C ASN A 668 -0.63 -6.63 18.85
N MET A 669 0.65 -6.94 18.99
CA MET A 669 1.47 -7.44 17.88
C MET A 669 2.20 -8.75 18.13
N VAL A 670 2.28 -9.27 19.36
CA VAL A 670 2.92 -10.55 19.65
C VAL A 670 1.99 -11.42 20.49
N MET A 671 1.61 -12.57 19.98
CA MET A 671 0.81 -13.55 20.72
C MET A 671 1.70 -14.69 21.22
N PHE A 672 1.34 -15.29 22.32
CA PHE A 672 2.07 -16.45 22.87
C PHE A 672 1.12 -17.41 23.59
N ASP A 673 1.53 -18.65 23.72
CA ASP A 673 0.94 -19.65 24.61
C ASP A 673 2.03 -20.25 25.51
N THR A 674 1.72 -21.28 26.24
CA THR A 674 2.67 -21.92 27.16
C THR A 674 3.89 -22.56 26.46
N GLU A 675 3.90 -22.61 25.15
CA GLU A 675 4.90 -23.34 24.38
C GLU A 675 5.65 -22.49 23.37
N TYR A 676 4.99 -21.49 22.78
CA TYR A 676 5.54 -20.71 21.68
C TYR A 676 5.18 -19.24 21.78
N ILE A 677 6.07 -18.39 21.28
CA ILE A 677 5.81 -16.99 20.93
C ILE A 677 5.40 -16.97 19.46
N TYR A 678 4.36 -16.24 19.14
CA TYR A 678 3.83 -16.08 17.78
C TYR A 678 4.06 -14.66 17.32
N TYR A 679 4.92 -14.50 16.31
CA TYR A 679 5.21 -13.20 15.72
C TYR A 679 4.32 -12.95 14.52
N PRO A 680 3.46 -11.91 14.55
CA PRO A 680 2.80 -11.42 13.37
C PRO A 680 3.85 -11.00 12.34
N ILE A 681 3.60 -11.32 11.09
CA ILE A 681 4.48 -10.97 10.00
C ILE A 681 3.98 -9.66 9.40
N GLU A 682 4.79 -8.63 9.43
CA GLU A 682 4.42 -7.32 8.90
C GLU A 682 4.73 -7.21 7.41
N GLU A 683 5.90 -7.64 6.99
CA GLU A 683 6.35 -7.49 5.61
C GLU A 683 7.29 -8.60 5.14
N ILE A 684 7.32 -8.78 3.83
CA ILE A 684 8.24 -9.68 3.14
C ILE A 684 8.68 -9.03 1.82
N THR A 685 9.96 -8.84 1.58
CA THR A 685 10.53 -8.22 0.37
C THR A 685 11.54 -9.15 -0.33
N ILE A 686 11.83 -8.92 -1.62
CA ILE A 686 12.77 -9.76 -2.40
C ILE A 686 13.90 -8.92 -2.99
N THR A 687 15.11 -9.46 -3.05
CA THR A 687 16.31 -8.82 -3.59
C THR A 687 17.06 -9.76 -4.55
N GLU A 688 17.44 -9.27 -5.73
CA GLU A 688 18.25 -10.03 -6.72
C GLU A 688 19.75 -9.80 -6.58
N PRO A 689 20.59 -10.72 -7.08
CA PRO A 689 22.04 -10.55 -7.15
C PRO A 689 22.46 -9.58 -8.26
N SER A 690 23.52 -8.80 -8.01
CA SER A 690 24.05 -7.79 -8.95
C SER A 690 25.04 -8.39 -9.97
N THR A 691 25.22 -7.71 -11.12
CA THR A 691 26.25 -8.04 -12.12
C THR A 691 27.49 -7.17 -11.95
N GLU A 692 28.70 -7.73 -12.07
CA GLU A 692 29.95 -7.00 -12.21
C GLU A 692 30.56 -7.24 -13.60
N SER A 693 30.93 -6.19 -14.31
CA SER A 693 31.73 -6.29 -15.54
C SER A 693 33.23 -6.36 -15.21
N PHE A 694 33.88 -7.46 -15.54
CA PHE A 694 35.35 -7.59 -15.49
C PHE A 694 35.95 -7.30 -16.86
N ILE A 695 36.93 -6.39 -16.89
CA ILE A 695 37.82 -6.26 -18.04
C ILE A 695 38.98 -7.21 -17.81
N ASP A 696 38.96 -8.32 -18.51
CA ASP A 696 40.09 -9.26 -18.49
C ASP A 696 41.17 -8.72 -19.45
N SER A 697 42.33 -8.38 -18.89
CA SER A 697 43.44 -7.77 -19.63
C SER A 697 44.20 -8.72 -20.58
N ASP A 698 43.86 -10.03 -20.57
CA ASP A 698 44.63 -11.05 -21.32
C ASP A 698 43.89 -11.63 -22.54
N PHE A 699 42.63 -11.24 -22.80
CA PHE A 699 41.95 -11.68 -24.03
C PHE A 699 41.18 -10.51 -24.68
N THR A 700 41.62 -10.22 -25.91
CA THR A 700 41.00 -9.19 -26.77
C THR A 700 39.53 -9.48 -27.04
N ASN A 701 38.66 -8.49 -26.67
CA ASN A 701 37.29 -8.29 -27.13
C ASN A 701 36.25 -9.39 -26.79
N SER A 702 35.88 -9.50 -25.52
CA SER A 702 34.50 -9.88 -25.15
C SER A 702 34.20 -9.42 -23.73
N ASN A 703 33.31 -8.44 -23.59
CA ASN A 703 32.67 -8.14 -22.31
C ASN A 703 31.80 -9.34 -21.93
N LYS A 704 32.20 -10.06 -20.89
CA LYS A 704 31.34 -11.05 -20.22
C LYS A 704 30.82 -10.39 -18.94
N ASP A 705 29.56 -10.08 -18.89
CA ASP A 705 28.88 -9.75 -17.65
C ASP A 705 28.80 -11.03 -16.80
N ILE A 706 29.50 -11.04 -15.67
CA ILE A 706 29.45 -12.14 -14.71
C ILE A 706 28.43 -11.73 -13.63
N LEU A 707 27.40 -12.53 -13.45
CA LEU A 707 26.46 -12.38 -12.35
C LEU A 707 27.20 -12.47 -11.01
N LYS A 708 27.06 -11.45 -10.17
CA LYS A 708 27.58 -11.46 -8.81
C LYS A 708 26.59 -12.20 -7.91
N GLY A 709 26.88 -13.47 -7.65
CA GLY A 709 26.09 -14.25 -6.69
C GLY A 709 26.17 -13.69 -5.27
N VAL A 710 25.12 -13.89 -4.48
CA VAL A 710 25.08 -13.60 -3.05
C VAL A 710 25.51 -14.84 -2.28
N GLU A 711 26.42 -14.68 -1.31
CA GLU A 711 26.77 -15.79 -0.41
C GLU A 711 25.57 -16.12 0.46
N VAL A 712 25.12 -17.37 0.39
CA VAL A 712 24.00 -17.89 1.17
C VAL A 712 24.42 -19.06 2.03
N TYR A 713 23.81 -19.17 3.19
CA TYR A 713 24.18 -20.11 4.24
C TYR A 713 22.99 -20.93 4.69
N ASN A 714 23.25 -22.18 5.05
CA ASN A 714 22.32 -23.06 5.73
C ASN A 714 23.08 -24.04 6.64
N PHE A 715 22.39 -24.56 7.68
CA PHE A 715 22.97 -25.55 8.59
C PHE A 715 22.09 -26.79 8.64
N GLU A 716 22.74 -27.96 8.60
CA GLU A 716 22.17 -29.21 9.03
C GLU A 716 22.42 -29.37 10.53
N VAL A 717 21.37 -29.49 11.34
CA VAL A 717 21.40 -29.54 12.78
C VAL A 717 20.99 -30.95 13.24
N ALA A 718 21.73 -31.50 14.19
CA ALA A 718 21.52 -32.86 14.67
C ALA A 718 20.10 -33.11 15.15
N ASP A 719 19.50 -34.21 14.71
CA ASP A 719 18.19 -34.76 15.07
C ASP A 719 16.99 -33.88 14.75
N ASP A 720 17.13 -32.54 14.75
CA ASP A 720 16.02 -31.61 14.67
C ASP A 720 15.91 -30.87 13.30
N ASN A 721 16.99 -30.87 12.52
CA ASN A 721 17.08 -30.20 11.20
C ASN A 721 16.49 -28.79 11.15
N SER A 722 16.63 -28.03 12.25
CA SER A 722 16.13 -26.65 12.38
C SER A 722 17.00 -25.82 13.30
N TYR A 723 16.92 -24.49 13.13
CA TYR A 723 17.59 -23.55 14.03
C TYR A 723 16.86 -22.18 14.02
N THR A 724 17.11 -21.38 15.04
CA THR A 724 16.42 -20.12 15.26
C THR A 724 17.20 -18.95 14.67
N VAL A 725 16.54 -18.15 13.86
CA VAL A 725 17.09 -16.99 13.17
C VAL A 725 16.27 -15.75 13.51
N ASN A 726 16.90 -14.68 13.96
CA ASN A 726 16.21 -13.42 14.32
C ASN A 726 14.92 -13.62 15.12
N ASN A 727 14.92 -14.54 16.09
CA ASN A 727 13.75 -14.99 16.85
C ASN A 727 12.71 -15.82 16.09
N ILE A 728 13.02 -16.33 14.89
CA ILE A 728 12.08 -17.12 14.12
C ILE A 728 12.71 -18.40 13.65
N ILE A 729 11.85 -19.37 13.47
CA ILE A 729 12.14 -20.60 12.76
C ILE A 729 11.50 -20.49 11.40
N ALA A 730 12.31 -20.56 10.37
CA ALA A 730 12.04 -20.01 9.03
C ALA A 730 11.56 -20.96 7.94
N HIS A 731 10.55 -20.59 7.15
CA HIS A 731 10.12 -20.97 5.78
C HIS A 731 9.09 -19.96 5.18
N ASN A 732 8.84 -19.65 3.94
CA ASN A 732 8.29 -18.51 3.14
C ASN A 732 6.78 -18.42 2.83
N CYS A 733 6.21 -17.49 2.27
CA CYS A 733 5.60 -16.32 1.62
C CYS A 733 4.23 -16.51 0.90
N HIS A 734 3.35 -15.59 0.66
CA HIS A 734 2.42 -14.99 -0.32
C HIS A 734 0.90 -15.02 -0.15
N THR A 735 0.29 -14.17 -0.88
CA THR A 735 -0.90 -13.33 -1.04
C THR A 735 -2.24 -14.06 -1.17
N ASN A 736 -3.25 -13.39 -0.65
CA ASN A 736 -4.64 -13.82 -0.71
C ASN A 736 -5.59 -12.66 -1.03
N VAL A 737 -6.81 -13.00 -1.35
CA VAL A 737 -7.94 -12.09 -1.45
C VAL A 737 -9.10 -12.62 -0.62
N GLN A 738 -9.78 -11.72 0.09
CA GLN A 738 -10.96 -12.02 0.89
C GLN A 738 -12.11 -11.13 0.45
N PHE A 739 -13.30 -11.73 0.41
CA PHE A 739 -14.54 -11.01 0.16
C PHE A 739 -15.39 -10.96 1.43
N TYR A 740 -16.09 -9.84 1.57
CA TYR A 740 -16.96 -9.59 2.70
C TYR A 740 -18.30 -9.06 2.22
N VAL A 741 -19.40 -9.67 2.72
CA VAL A 741 -20.75 -9.26 2.37
C VAL A 741 -21.42 -8.63 3.58
N GLU A 742 -22.09 -7.52 3.34
CA GLU A 742 -22.95 -6.88 4.33
C GLU A 742 -24.30 -6.56 3.73
N LYS A 743 -25.29 -6.34 4.59
CA LYS A 743 -26.66 -6.06 4.26
C LYS A 743 -27.02 -4.64 4.68
N ASP A 744 -27.61 -3.86 3.81
CA ASP A 744 -28.11 -2.55 4.16
C ASP A 744 -29.54 -2.59 4.76
N ALA A 745 -30.06 -1.45 5.17
CA ALA A 745 -31.37 -1.31 5.79
C ALA A 745 -32.53 -1.71 4.84
N SER A 746 -32.29 -1.85 3.55
CA SER A 746 -33.25 -2.31 2.54
C SER A 746 -33.09 -3.79 2.17
N ASP A 747 -32.31 -4.54 2.91
CA ASP A 747 -31.97 -5.94 2.67
C ASP A 747 -31.09 -6.17 1.43
N GLN A 748 -30.58 -5.12 0.80
CA GLN A 748 -29.65 -5.24 -0.32
C GLN A 748 -28.27 -5.71 0.14
N LEU A 749 -27.74 -6.74 -0.49
CA LEU A 749 -26.39 -7.24 -0.24
C LEU A 749 -25.35 -6.39 -0.97
N HIS A 750 -24.25 -6.10 -0.24
CA HIS A 750 -23.12 -5.32 -0.72
C HIS A 750 -21.85 -6.15 -0.58
N LEU A 751 -21.06 -6.21 -1.64
CA LEU A 751 -19.80 -6.96 -1.71
C LEU A 751 -18.60 -6.03 -1.61
N SER A 752 -17.75 -6.28 -0.62
CA SER A 752 -16.44 -5.67 -0.44
C SER A 752 -15.33 -6.69 -0.75
N CYS A 753 -14.19 -6.20 -1.18
CA CYS A 753 -13.00 -7.02 -1.42
C CYS A 753 -11.80 -6.44 -0.70
N GLN A 754 -11.06 -7.27 0.03
CA GLN A 754 -9.74 -6.94 0.54
C GLN A 754 -8.72 -7.88 -0.09
N PHE A 755 -7.64 -7.33 -0.62
CA PHE A 755 -6.53 -8.11 -1.12
C PHE A 755 -5.21 -7.62 -0.54
N TYR A 756 -4.31 -8.57 -0.35
CA TYR A 756 -2.99 -8.31 0.19
C TYR A 756 -1.90 -8.60 -0.84
N MET A 757 -0.96 -7.69 -0.92
CA MET A 757 0.26 -7.85 -1.71
C MET A 757 1.48 -7.76 -0.82
N ARG A 758 2.40 -8.74 -0.91
CA ARG A 758 3.64 -8.70 -0.13
C ARG A 758 4.57 -7.56 -0.53
N SER A 759 4.62 -7.25 -1.81
CA SER A 759 5.46 -6.21 -2.40
C SER A 759 4.77 -5.63 -3.62
N ASN A 760 4.86 -4.31 -3.81
CA ASN A 760 4.17 -3.62 -4.89
C ASN A 760 4.98 -2.44 -5.42
N ASP A 761 5.33 -2.47 -6.72
CA ASP A 761 5.74 -1.26 -7.43
C ASP A 761 4.55 -0.30 -7.47
N PHE A 762 4.57 0.63 -6.53
CA PHE A 762 3.44 1.50 -6.27
C PHE A 762 3.19 2.49 -7.40
N ALA A 763 4.24 2.89 -8.10
CA ALA A 763 4.10 3.79 -9.22
C ALA A 763 3.57 3.08 -10.48
N LEU A 764 4.14 1.94 -10.84
CA LEU A 764 3.81 1.25 -12.09
C LEU A 764 2.61 0.33 -11.95
N ALA A 765 2.63 -0.61 -10.99
CA ALA A 765 1.72 -1.74 -10.94
C ALA A 765 0.52 -1.56 -10.00
N ASN A 766 0.59 -0.66 -8.98
CA ASN A 766 -0.45 -0.57 -7.96
C ASN A 766 -1.86 -0.40 -8.55
N ASN A 767 -2.05 0.56 -9.44
CA ASN A 767 -3.38 0.84 -9.96
C ASN A 767 -3.90 -0.27 -10.87
N PHE A 768 -3.01 -1.02 -11.55
CA PHE A 768 -3.42 -2.22 -12.29
C PHE A 768 -4.07 -3.24 -11.36
N ASN A 769 -3.46 -3.51 -10.22
CA ASN A 769 -3.97 -4.46 -9.23
C ASN A 769 -5.28 -3.97 -8.59
N VAL A 770 -5.35 -2.72 -8.13
CA VAL A 770 -6.57 -2.14 -7.53
C VAL A 770 -7.73 -2.22 -8.51
N VAL A 771 -7.52 -1.88 -9.77
CA VAL A 771 -8.55 -1.91 -10.81
C VAL A 771 -8.94 -3.35 -11.15
N SER A 772 -7.97 -4.27 -11.27
CA SER A 772 -8.23 -5.69 -11.56
C SER A 772 -9.14 -6.32 -10.50
N TYR A 773 -8.81 -6.15 -9.20
CA TYR A 773 -9.67 -6.66 -8.12
C TYR A 773 -11.00 -5.91 -7.99
N SER A 774 -11.07 -4.63 -8.37
CA SER A 774 -12.34 -3.92 -8.46
C SER A 774 -13.24 -4.52 -9.52
N ILE A 775 -12.68 -4.85 -10.70
CA ILE A 775 -13.43 -5.49 -11.79
C ILE A 775 -13.86 -6.90 -11.39
N LEU A 776 -13.00 -7.69 -10.76
CA LEU A 776 -13.36 -8.99 -10.22
C LEU A 776 -14.52 -8.88 -9.23
N THR A 777 -14.49 -7.88 -8.35
CA THR A 777 -15.58 -7.61 -7.39
C THR A 777 -16.88 -7.25 -8.11
N TYR A 778 -16.82 -6.45 -9.18
CA TYR A 778 -18.00 -6.13 -10.01
C TYR A 778 -18.58 -7.39 -10.67
N ILE A 779 -17.73 -8.24 -11.25
CA ILE A 779 -18.17 -9.50 -11.89
C ILE A 779 -18.88 -10.40 -10.87
N LEU A 780 -18.26 -10.62 -9.71
CA LEU A 780 -18.82 -11.45 -8.64
C LEU A 780 -20.12 -10.86 -8.07
N ALA A 781 -20.15 -9.56 -7.83
CA ALA A 781 -21.35 -8.87 -7.35
C ALA A 781 -22.52 -9.01 -8.35
N LEU A 782 -22.25 -8.83 -9.66
CA LEU A 782 -23.26 -8.98 -10.69
C LEU A 782 -23.78 -10.43 -10.76
N LYS A 783 -22.88 -11.42 -10.71
CA LYS A 783 -23.25 -12.86 -10.74
C LYS A 783 -24.10 -13.28 -9.55
N CYS A 784 -23.89 -12.65 -8.39
CA CYS A 784 -24.58 -12.98 -7.12
C CYS A 784 -25.72 -12.00 -6.76
N ASN A 785 -26.16 -11.13 -7.65
CA ASN A 785 -27.17 -10.08 -7.40
C ASN A 785 -26.84 -9.17 -6.21
N MET A 786 -25.59 -8.87 -6.03
CA MET A 786 -25.08 -7.96 -5.02
C MET A 786 -24.68 -6.63 -5.65
N LYS A 787 -24.50 -5.59 -4.82
CA LYS A 787 -23.88 -4.34 -5.24
C LYS A 787 -22.43 -4.30 -4.78
N PRO A 788 -21.50 -3.85 -5.63
CA PRO A 788 -20.13 -3.62 -5.17
C PRO A 788 -20.12 -2.47 -4.18
N LYS A 789 -19.22 -2.53 -3.15
CA LYS A 789 -19.12 -1.49 -2.14
C LYS A 789 -17.75 -0.84 -2.11
N GLU A 790 -16.74 -1.58 -1.73
CA GLU A 790 -15.40 -1.04 -1.55
C GLU A 790 -14.31 -2.05 -1.93
N ILE A 791 -13.14 -1.50 -2.25
CA ILE A 791 -11.90 -2.26 -2.42
C ILE A 791 -10.88 -1.78 -1.39
N ILE A 792 -10.25 -2.73 -0.69
CA ILE A 792 -9.22 -2.48 0.30
C ILE A 792 -7.94 -3.14 -0.22
N PHE A 793 -6.97 -2.29 -0.54
CA PHE A 793 -5.61 -2.71 -0.86
C PHE A 793 -4.77 -2.67 0.40
N THR A 794 -4.10 -3.76 0.73
CA THR A 794 -3.12 -3.84 1.81
C THR A 794 -1.81 -4.34 1.24
N CYS A 795 -0.71 -3.70 1.60
CA CYS A 795 0.60 -4.06 1.06
C CYS A 795 1.66 -4.04 2.15
N GLY A 796 2.56 -4.98 2.07
CA GLY A 796 3.79 -4.99 2.80
C GLY A 796 4.77 -3.95 2.25
N ASP A 797 5.74 -4.34 1.43
CA ASP A 797 6.70 -3.42 0.81
C ASP A 797 6.06 -2.59 -0.30
N THR A 798 5.78 -1.36 0.03
CA THR A 798 5.22 -0.40 -0.90
C THR A 798 6.34 0.50 -1.39
N HIS A 799 6.82 0.28 -2.61
CA HIS A 799 8.02 0.94 -3.10
C HIS A 799 7.81 1.67 -4.43
N VAL A 800 8.72 2.62 -4.65
CA VAL A 800 8.87 3.36 -5.89
C VAL A 800 10.30 3.22 -6.36
N TYR A 801 10.51 2.81 -7.59
CA TYR A 801 11.84 2.75 -8.20
C TYR A 801 12.42 4.14 -8.40
N LYS A 802 13.75 4.27 -8.26
CA LYS A 802 14.42 5.58 -8.38
C LYS A 802 14.23 6.23 -9.76
N ASN A 803 14.19 5.44 -10.84
CA ASN A 803 13.91 5.91 -12.21
C ASN A 803 12.49 6.46 -12.38
N HIS A 804 11.56 6.11 -11.46
CA HIS A 804 10.18 6.61 -11.48
C HIS A 804 10.01 7.93 -10.71
N ILE A 805 10.98 8.38 -9.90
CA ILE A 805 10.85 9.53 -9.02
C ILE A 805 10.52 10.82 -9.80
N GLU A 806 11.25 11.10 -10.89
CA GLU A 806 10.99 12.32 -11.68
C GLU A 806 9.64 12.27 -12.41
N PRO A 807 9.25 11.18 -13.10
CA PRO A 807 7.90 11.04 -13.63
C PRO A 807 6.79 11.19 -12.57
N ILE A 808 7.00 10.66 -11.36
CA ILE A 808 6.03 10.78 -10.26
C ILE A 808 5.88 12.23 -9.80
N LYS A 809 6.95 13.02 -9.75
CA LYS A 809 6.85 14.46 -9.41
C LYS A 809 5.94 15.19 -10.40
N GLU A 810 5.99 14.86 -11.69
CA GLU A 810 5.05 15.37 -12.68
C GLU A 810 3.62 14.94 -12.36
N GLN A 811 3.39 13.67 -12.02
CA GLN A 811 2.07 13.16 -11.65
C GLN A 811 1.51 13.88 -10.42
N LEU A 812 2.32 14.11 -9.41
CA LEU A 812 1.93 14.76 -8.16
C LEU A 812 1.55 16.24 -8.31
N ASN A 813 1.97 16.89 -9.40
CA ASN A 813 1.58 18.25 -9.77
C ASN A 813 0.23 18.30 -10.52
N ARG A 814 -0.36 17.17 -10.87
CA ARG A 814 -1.62 17.10 -11.59
C ARG A 814 -2.77 16.94 -10.60
N ASN A 815 -3.81 17.77 -10.74
CA ASN A 815 -5.03 17.58 -9.97
C ASN A 815 -5.80 16.36 -10.51
N PRO A 816 -6.37 15.52 -9.66
CA PRO A 816 -7.28 14.46 -10.08
C PRO A 816 -8.45 15.01 -10.91
N ARG A 817 -9.10 14.12 -11.67
CA ARG A 817 -10.34 14.37 -12.38
C ARG A 817 -11.37 13.35 -11.90
N PRO A 818 -12.67 13.55 -12.09
CA PRO A 818 -13.67 12.58 -11.64
C PRO A 818 -13.32 11.16 -12.09
N PHE A 819 -13.43 10.19 -11.18
CA PHE A 819 -13.28 8.79 -11.53
C PHE A 819 -14.34 8.39 -12.57
N PRO A 820 -13.98 7.53 -13.52
CA PRO A 820 -14.91 6.97 -14.49
C PRO A 820 -15.83 5.93 -13.84
N VAL A 821 -16.88 5.59 -14.56
CA VAL A 821 -17.75 4.46 -14.24
C VAL A 821 -17.52 3.34 -15.26
N LEU A 822 -17.40 2.12 -14.77
CA LEU A 822 -17.34 0.92 -15.58
C LEU A 822 -18.74 0.29 -15.65
N LEU A 823 -19.29 0.19 -16.84
CA LEU A 823 -20.53 -0.54 -17.10
C LEU A 823 -20.19 -1.97 -17.52
N LEU A 824 -20.87 -2.93 -16.93
CA LEU A 824 -20.78 -4.35 -17.29
C LEU A 824 -22.03 -4.73 -18.10
N ASN A 825 -21.83 -5.60 -19.09
CA ASN A 825 -22.95 -6.24 -19.78
C ASN A 825 -23.68 -7.14 -18.79
N GLU A 826 -24.99 -6.98 -18.65
CA GLU A 826 -25.84 -7.79 -17.76
C GLU A 826 -25.74 -9.30 -18.08
N ASP A 827 -25.43 -9.67 -19.31
CA ASP A 827 -25.25 -11.06 -19.73
C ASP A 827 -24.13 -11.77 -19.00
N ILE A 828 -23.14 -11.04 -18.44
CA ILE A 828 -22.05 -11.59 -17.59
C ILE A 828 -22.63 -12.42 -16.45
N LYS A 829 -23.81 -12.08 -15.95
CA LYS A 829 -24.51 -12.83 -14.91
C LYS A 829 -24.66 -14.30 -15.25
N HIS A 830 -24.90 -14.60 -16.51
CA HIS A 830 -25.19 -15.95 -17.03
C HIS A 830 -24.01 -16.57 -17.77
N LYS A 831 -22.99 -15.80 -18.13
CA LYS A 831 -21.79 -16.28 -18.80
C LYS A 831 -20.91 -17.11 -17.87
N ASP A 832 -20.32 -18.18 -18.41
CA ASP A 832 -19.13 -18.78 -17.77
C ASP A 832 -17.98 -17.78 -17.77
N PHE A 833 -17.08 -17.88 -16.78
CA PHE A 833 -15.91 -17.00 -16.71
C PHE A 833 -15.06 -17.07 -17.99
N ASN A 834 -14.97 -18.23 -18.62
CA ASN A 834 -14.22 -18.44 -19.86
C ASN A 834 -14.82 -17.71 -21.07
N SER A 835 -16.09 -17.35 -21.02
CA SER A 835 -16.82 -16.70 -22.11
C SER A 835 -16.99 -15.19 -21.96
N ILE A 836 -16.48 -14.62 -20.88
CA ILE A 836 -16.43 -13.17 -20.69
C ILE A 836 -15.33 -12.60 -21.57
N THR A 837 -15.62 -11.50 -22.25
CA THR A 837 -14.69 -10.83 -23.16
C THR A 837 -14.55 -9.35 -22.81
N VAL A 838 -13.57 -8.67 -23.39
CA VAL A 838 -13.36 -7.23 -23.18
C VAL A 838 -14.57 -6.39 -23.64
N ASP A 839 -15.35 -6.88 -24.60
CA ASP A 839 -16.53 -6.20 -25.12
C ASP A 839 -17.70 -6.17 -24.11
N ASP A 840 -17.64 -6.98 -23.07
CA ASP A 840 -18.62 -6.98 -21.98
C ASP A 840 -18.42 -5.78 -21.00
N PHE A 841 -17.43 -4.94 -21.24
CA PHE A 841 -17.08 -3.81 -20.39
C PHE A 841 -17.09 -2.51 -21.17
N GLU A 842 -17.70 -1.48 -20.62
CA GLU A 842 -17.68 -0.13 -21.21
C GLU A 842 -17.31 0.92 -20.18
N LEU A 843 -16.22 1.66 -20.42
CA LEU A 843 -15.76 2.75 -19.56
C LEU A 843 -16.43 4.07 -19.97
N CYS A 844 -17.06 4.78 -19.04
CA CYS A 844 -17.75 6.05 -19.25
C CYS A 844 -17.12 7.16 -18.41
N GLY A 845 -16.96 8.35 -19.00
CA GLY A 845 -16.47 9.54 -18.30
C GLY A 845 -14.99 9.48 -17.94
N TYR A 846 -14.15 8.74 -18.68
CA TYR A 846 -12.73 8.68 -18.45
C TYR A 846 -11.98 9.75 -19.22
N PHE A 847 -11.63 10.83 -18.55
CA PHE A 847 -10.95 12.00 -19.11
C PHE A 847 -9.60 12.23 -18.41
N PRO A 848 -8.65 11.29 -18.44
CA PRO A 848 -7.41 11.36 -17.68
C PRO A 848 -6.45 12.42 -18.21
N HIS A 849 -5.43 12.74 -17.42
CA HIS A 849 -4.23 13.41 -17.88
C HIS A 849 -3.43 12.54 -18.87
N PRO A 850 -2.49 13.10 -19.64
CA PRO A 850 -1.66 12.32 -20.54
C PRO A 850 -0.92 11.19 -19.84
N VAL A 851 -0.54 10.19 -20.62
CA VAL A 851 0.32 9.10 -20.15
C VAL A 851 1.63 9.65 -19.56
N ILE A 852 2.06 9.07 -18.49
CA ILE A 852 3.42 9.20 -17.94
C ILE A 852 4.11 7.86 -18.17
N LYS A 853 5.22 7.90 -18.91
CA LYS A 853 5.98 6.67 -19.16
C LYS A 853 6.76 6.32 -17.91
N LEU A 854 6.56 5.10 -17.43
CA LEU A 854 7.32 4.47 -16.35
C LEU A 854 7.95 3.20 -16.95
N ASP A 855 9.26 3.16 -17.01
CA ASP A 855 9.97 2.00 -17.55
C ASP A 855 10.07 0.94 -16.46
N MET A 856 9.65 -0.28 -16.79
CA MET A 856 9.70 -1.40 -15.85
C MET A 856 11.17 -1.69 -15.50
N ALA A 857 11.49 -1.76 -14.22
CA ALA A 857 12.76 -2.24 -13.74
C ALA A 857 12.73 -3.79 -13.84
N VAL A 858 13.63 -4.35 -14.62
CA VAL A 858 13.68 -5.80 -14.94
C VAL A 858 14.87 -6.41 -14.23
#